data_1dea2b115a41de083385c1bee99c7610
#
_entry.id   1dea2b115a41de083385c1bee99c7610
#
_cell.length_a   1.000
_cell.length_b   1.000
_cell.length_c   1.000
_cell.angle_alpha   90.00
_cell.angle_beta   90.00
_cell.angle_gamma   90.00
#
_symmetry.space_group_name_H-M   'P 1'
#
loop_
_entity.id
_entity.type
_entity.pdbx_description
1 polymer ?
#
loop_
_entity_poly.entity_id
_entity_poly.type
_entity_poly.pdbx_seq_one_letter_code
_entity_poly.pdbx_strand_id
1 'polypeptide(L)'
;MSVLVVATAISSAFAENKNQIYGEKNSGERNTQIITVYATGNERDSFTLPMMSTVIKNNSALTETAGSATELLRHIPGISISGAGRTNGETISMRGYSSNGVLTLVDGIRQGTDTGHIDSIFVDPLLIKQVEVVRGPSALLYGSGALGGVVAYDTVDASDLLAKNEHGGVRVTALGNTAQQSQGFGITAFGQQDNFDGLLALSARDKGTTRYGGGYRAQNDETIINLLSKGRWFIDDSNTLSGQLRYYHNNAQQPKDPQLANNPTPANVATNRTTTQKDAQLTYQYHPSDMSWINLKTQAYYSEVDINAKTQQKGFEGREQKTYGIKLENRTQLTTYPFAAHALTYGGEIYKQKQSPSANAESFPKADIRFMSGWLQDEMTLRDVPISFIVGTRFDKYSSQNDRYDDISADKWSSKGAVSITPTDWLMLYTSYAQAFRAPTIGEMYNDAKHFDAPFPGAPTNYWRPNPNLKPETNSTTEYGFGFQFDDLLSNNDNLKIKAAHFNTRAKDYIDTDVAIFQGYTQSTNIPRATIWGWDIEMNYQSKFFSWDLAYNHTKGKDNASNASITSIEPDTLTSRLDIPVPNSDFSVGWVGQFTKKTDFTKHDRFNRPTNRQQAGYGVNDFYLRYEGSASLTGLTTSLVLGNAFDKKYYSSAGIPQEGRNAKVLVSYQW
;
A
#
# COMPACT_ATOMS: atom_id res chain seq x y z
N MET A 1 2.64 -35.29 13.82
CA MET A 1 3.28 -35.58 15.12
C MET A 1 4.65 -34.91 15.28
N SER A 2 5.14 -34.14 14.30
CA SER A 2 6.47 -33.47 14.32
C SER A 2 6.42 -31.97 14.67
N VAL A 3 5.25 -31.37 14.82
CA VAL A 3 5.07 -29.93 15.13
C VAL A 3 5.06 -29.67 16.65
N LEU A 4 4.80 -30.70 17.45
CA LEU A 4 4.74 -30.56 18.92
C LEU A 4 6.13 -30.53 19.60
N VAL A 5 7.18 -30.97 18.90
CA VAL A 5 8.54 -31.06 19.47
C VAL A 5 9.28 -29.73 19.43
N VAL A 6 8.89 -28.80 18.50
CA VAL A 6 9.53 -27.48 18.41
C VAL A 6 9.02 -26.53 19.49
N ALA A 7 7.73 -26.66 19.91
CA ALA A 7 7.15 -25.81 20.95
C ALA A 7 7.70 -26.10 22.36
N THR A 8 8.11 -27.35 22.65
CA THR A 8 8.69 -27.74 23.95
C THR A 8 10.17 -27.39 24.12
N ALA A 9 10.91 -27.19 23.02
CA ALA A 9 12.32 -26.81 23.06
C ALA A 9 12.53 -25.29 23.31
N ILE A 10 11.50 -24.48 23.04
CA ILE A 10 11.57 -23.01 23.21
C ILE A 10 11.20 -22.58 24.63
N SER A 11 10.34 -23.33 25.35
CA SER A 11 9.88 -22.96 26.69
C SER A 11 10.87 -23.23 27.83
N SER A 12 11.94 -23.98 27.60
CA SER A 12 12.95 -24.30 28.63
C SER A 12 14.19 -23.42 28.64
N ALA A 13 14.30 -22.46 27.72
CA ALA A 13 15.49 -21.59 27.58
C ALA A 13 15.31 -20.17 28.15
N PHE A 14 14.12 -19.84 28.69
CA PHE A 14 13.79 -18.46 29.07
C PHE A 14 13.49 -18.30 30.56
N ALA A 15 14.49 -18.41 31.40
CA ALA A 15 14.39 -17.97 32.79
C ALA A 15 15.64 -17.15 33.16
N GLU A 16 15.36 -15.91 33.62
CA GLU A 16 16.25 -14.90 34.26
C GLU A 16 17.10 -13.99 33.34
N ASN A 17 16.71 -12.74 33.14
CA ASN A 17 17.25 -11.54 33.83
C ASN A 17 16.64 -10.22 33.29
N LYS A 18 16.64 -9.20 34.15
CA LYS A 18 15.87 -7.97 34.13
C LYS A 18 16.57 -6.79 33.47
N ASN A 19 15.74 -5.92 32.89
CA ASN A 19 15.70 -4.44 32.92
C ASN A 19 16.25 -3.64 31.73
N GLN A 20 15.32 -2.80 31.29
CA GLN A 20 15.46 -1.50 30.63
C GLN A 20 15.72 -1.54 29.12
N ILE A 21 14.69 -1.21 28.38
CA ILE A 21 14.57 -0.30 27.22
C ILE A 21 13.20 -0.54 26.53
N TYR A 22 12.09 -0.23 27.17
CA TYR A 22 10.82 -0.04 26.47
C TYR A 22 10.03 1.07 27.13
N GLY A 23 9.64 2.06 26.32
CA GLY A 23 8.77 3.14 26.74
C GLY A 23 7.48 2.60 27.37
N GLU A 24 7.11 3.13 28.52
CA GLU A 24 5.90 2.77 29.25
C GLU A 24 4.68 2.87 28.32
N LYS A 25 4.07 1.73 28.01
CA LYS A 25 2.65 1.71 27.63
C LYS A 25 1.84 1.93 28.90
N ASN A 26 1.57 3.20 29.19
CA ASN A 26 0.58 3.55 30.19
C ASN A 26 -0.81 3.12 29.69
N SER A 27 -1.39 2.13 30.31
CA SER A 27 -2.75 1.62 30.09
C SER A 27 -3.85 2.61 30.56
N GLY A 28 -3.63 3.90 30.46
CA GLY A 28 -4.55 4.95 30.89
C GLY A 28 -4.61 6.17 29.98
N GLU A 29 -3.58 6.43 29.19
CA GLU A 29 -3.58 7.52 28.22
C GLU A 29 -3.94 6.98 26.84
N ARG A 30 -5.14 7.32 26.38
CA ARG A 30 -5.52 7.12 24.97
C ARG A 30 -4.56 7.95 24.12
N ASN A 31 -3.61 7.30 23.49
CA ASN A 31 -2.67 7.93 22.59
C ASN A 31 -3.47 8.35 21.34
N THR A 32 -4.00 9.59 21.36
CA THR A 32 -4.79 10.19 20.27
C THR A 32 -3.92 10.56 19.06
N GLN A 33 -2.59 10.41 19.17
CA GLN A 33 -1.66 10.71 18.08
C GLN A 33 -1.53 9.53 17.14
N ILE A 34 -1.78 9.76 15.86
CA ILE A 34 -1.53 8.81 14.78
C ILE A 34 -0.16 9.16 14.18
N ILE A 35 0.86 8.39 14.56
CA ILE A 35 2.23 8.65 14.14
C ILE A 35 2.49 8.01 12.79
N THR A 36 3.02 8.79 11.85
CA THR A 36 3.50 8.36 10.54
C THR A 36 5.00 8.58 10.43
N VAL A 37 5.69 7.70 9.73
CA VAL A 37 7.13 7.81 9.43
C VAL A 37 7.34 8.09 7.95
N TYR A 38 6.52 7.50 7.08
CA TYR A 38 6.72 7.59 5.64
C TYR A 38 6.40 8.95 5.02
N ALA A 39 5.69 9.82 5.74
CA ALA A 39 5.35 11.16 5.23
C ALA A 39 6.57 12.09 5.11
N THR A 40 7.49 12.04 6.08
CA THR A 40 8.67 12.92 6.15
C THR A 40 9.98 12.19 6.38
N GLY A 41 9.94 10.88 6.62
CA GLY A 41 11.10 10.10 7.06
C GLY A 41 11.36 10.19 8.58
N ASN A 42 10.62 11.03 9.31
CA ASN A 42 10.67 11.17 10.76
C ASN A 42 9.30 10.86 11.37
N GLU A 43 9.28 10.37 12.61
CA GLU A 43 8.03 10.17 13.34
C GLU A 43 7.32 11.50 13.57
N ARG A 44 6.07 11.58 13.11
CA ARG A 44 5.24 12.77 13.21
C ARG A 44 3.78 12.41 13.46
N ASP A 45 3.07 13.24 14.18
CA ASP A 45 1.61 13.18 14.20
C ASP A 45 1.07 13.51 12.80
N SER A 46 0.30 12.58 12.22
CA SER A 46 -0.26 12.72 10.87
C SER A 46 -1.16 13.95 10.72
N PHE A 47 -1.80 14.40 11.82
CA PHE A 47 -2.64 15.59 11.82
C PHE A 47 -1.84 16.88 11.58
N THR A 48 -0.67 17.02 12.21
CA THR A 48 0.16 18.25 12.14
C THR A 48 0.97 18.37 10.84
N LEU A 49 0.99 17.34 9.99
CA LEU A 49 1.74 17.38 8.74
C LEU A 49 1.11 18.28 7.68
N PRO A 50 1.88 19.07 6.93
CA PRO A 50 1.40 19.87 5.81
C PRO A 50 1.17 19.03 4.54
N MET A 51 0.45 17.92 4.68
CA MET A 51 0.01 17.00 3.63
C MET A 51 -1.04 16.03 4.17
N MET A 52 -1.77 15.37 3.28
CA MET A 52 -2.70 14.30 3.66
C MET A 52 -1.96 12.97 3.81
N SER A 53 -2.03 12.38 5.00
CA SER A 53 -1.52 11.04 5.30
C SER A 53 -2.50 10.29 6.21
N THR A 54 -2.65 8.99 5.99
CA THR A 54 -3.54 8.11 6.76
C THR A 54 -2.76 6.89 7.23
N VAL A 55 -2.89 6.53 8.49
CA VAL A 55 -2.29 5.32 9.08
C VAL A 55 -3.41 4.35 9.45
N ILE A 56 -3.32 3.14 8.96
CA ILE A 56 -4.28 2.06 9.21
C ILE A 56 -3.57 1.01 10.06
N LYS A 57 -3.97 0.87 11.32
CA LYS A 57 -3.46 -0.19 12.20
C LYS A 57 -4.25 -1.48 11.94
N ASN A 58 -3.55 -2.62 11.93
CA ASN A 58 -4.19 -3.93 11.74
C ASN A 58 -4.65 -4.52 13.09
N ASN A 59 -5.57 -3.81 13.76
CA ASN A 59 -6.09 -4.14 15.08
C ASN A 59 -7.61 -3.95 15.20
N SER A 60 -8.33 -4.03 14.10
CA SER A 60 -9.79 -3.97 14.05
C SER A 60 -10.38 -5.19 13.37
N ALA A 61 -11.64 -5.51 13.64
CA ALA A 61 -12.30 -6.66 13.03
C ALA A 61 -12.22 -6.66 11.50
N LEU A 62 -12.33 -5.49 10.87
CA LEU A 62 -12.25 -5.33 9.41
C LEU A 62 -10.86 -5.60 8.86
N THR A 63 -9.82 -5.07 9.52
CA THR A 63 -8.44 -5.21 9.05
C THR A 63 -7.89 -6.62 9.35
N GLU A 64 -8.17 -7.15 10.54
CA GLU A 64 -7.74 -8.49 10.96
C GLU A 64 -8.32 -9.61 10.07
N THR A 65 -9.56 -9.45 9.57
CA THR A 65 -10.23 -10.43 8.70
C THR A 65 -9.97 -10.21 7.20
N ALA A 66 -9.09 -9.29 6.82
CA ALA A 66 -8.76 -9.01 5.43
C ALA A 66 -8.21 -10.25 4.69
N GLY A 67 -8.63 -10.46 3.46
CA GLY A 67 -8.23 -11.58 2.62
C GLY A 67 -6.97 -11.32 1.78
N SER A 68 -6.57 -10.05 1.62
CA SER A 68 -5.37 -9.61 0.90
C SER A 68 -4.82 -8.33 1.51
N ALA A 69 -3.55 -8.01 1.25
CA ALA A 69 -2.91 -6.78 1.73
C ALA A 69 -3.61 -5.52 1.21
N THR A 70 -4.07 -5.54 -0.04
CA THR A 70 -4.80 -4.43 -0.65
C THR A 70 -6.18 -4.22 -0.02
N GLU A 71 -6.81 -5.27 0.50
CA GLU A 71 -8.11 -5.16 1.18
C GLU A 71 -8.04 -4.29 2.45
N LEU A 72 -6.89 -4.14 3.09
CA LEU A 72 -6.68 -3.21 4.20
C LEU A 72 -6.99 -1.75 3.81
N LEU A 73 -6.91 -1.43 2.52
CA LEU A 73 -7.16 -0.09 1.97
C LEU A 73 -8.61 0.11 1.50
N ARG A 74 -9.47 -0.93 1.52
CA ARG A 74 -10.80 -0.91 0.90
C ARG A 74 -11.68 0.27 1.33
N HIS A 75 -11.58 0.68 2.59
CA HIS A 75 -12.41 1.72 3.17
C HIS A 75 -11.74 3.09 3.21
N ILE A 76 -10.62 3.28 2.50
CA ILE A 76 -9.90 4.55 2.43
C ILE A 76 -10.34 5.30 1.18
N PRO A 77 -11.06 6.43 1.30
CA PRO A 77 -11.49 7.22 0.16
C PRO A 77 -10.30 7.76 -0.64
N GLY A 78 -10.48 7.82 -1.97
CA GLY A 78 -9.44 8.28 -2.88
C GLY A 78 -8.38 7.24 -3.21
N ILE A 79 -8.50 6.04 -2.64
CA ILE A 79 -7.73 4.87 -3.03
C ILE A 79 -8.68 3.87 -3.66
N SER A 80 -8.32 3.32 -4.80
CA SER A 80 -9.03 2.20 -5.37
C SER A 80 -8.13 0.99 -5.55
N ILE A 81 -8.76 -0.17 -5.41
CA ILE A 81 -8.17 -1.46 -5.73
C ILE A 81 -8.68 -1.83 -7.11
N SER A 82 -7.78 -1.84 -8.09
CA SER A 82 -8.04 -2.13 -9.49
C SER A 82 -7.29 -3.40 -9.92
N GLY A 83 -7.17 -3.62 -11.22
CA GLY A 83 -6.50 -4.79 -11.78
C GLY A 83 -7.45 -5.97 -11.97
N ALA A 84 -7.04 -7.17 -11.60
CA ALA A 84 -7.79 -8.39 -11.86
C ALA A 84 -8.87 -8.71 -10.82
N GLY A 85 -8.91 -8.01 -9.67
CA GLY A 85 -9.90 -8.23 -8.60
C GLY A 85 -9.75 -9.56 -7.87
N ARG A 86 -8.53 -10.06 -7.75
CA ARG A 86 -8.14 -11.28 -7.04
C ARG A 86 -6.72 -11.13 -6.49
N THR A 87 -6.28 -11.98 -5.57
CA THR A 87 -5.00 -11.84 -4.88
C THR A 87 -3.81 -11.62 -5.83
N ASN A 88 -3.75 -12.37 -6.95
CA ASN A 88 -2.82 -12.09 -8.04
C ASN A 88 -3.47 -11.14 -9.03
N GLY A 89 -3.21 -9.85 -8.95
CA GLY A 89 -3.73 -8.85 -9.88
C GLY A 89 -4.61 -7.79 -9.23
N GLU A 90 -4.44 -7.57 -7.94
CA GLU A 90 -4.98 -6.41 -7.24
C GLU A 90 -3.93 -5.31 -7.18
N THR A 91 -4.22 -4.17 -7.79
CA THR A 91 -3.33 -3.02 -7.87
C THR A 91 -3.97 -1.79 -7.25
N ILE A 92 -3.13 -0.87 -6.77
CA ILE A 92 -3.58 0.34 -6.07
C ILE A 92 -3.54 1.51 -7.04
N SER A 93 -4.63 2.30 -7.06
CA SER A 93 -4.69 3.59 -7.76
C SER A 93 -5.01 4.70 -6.77
N MET A 94 -4.42 5.89 -6.97
CA MET A 94 -4.57 7.03 -6.07
C MET A 94 -4.40 8.35 -6.81
N ARG A 95 -5.30 9.32 -6.56
CA ARG A 95 -5.26 10.67 -7.16
C ARG A 95 -5.06 10.67 -8.68
N GLY A 96 -5.75 9.74 -9.40
CA GLY A 96 -5.70 9.65 -10.85
C GLY A 96 -4.47 8.94 -11.42
N TYR A 97 -3.62 8.36 -10.59
CA TYR A 97 -2.50 7.51 -11.01
C TYR A 97 -2.81 6.05 -10.75
N SER A 98 -2.51 5.20 -11.72
CA SER A 98 -2.55 3.74 -11.60
C SER A 98 -1.37 3.20 -10.78
N SER A 99 -1.25 1.89 -10.65
CA SER A 99 -0.20 1.21 -9.89
C SER A 99 1.22 1.69 -10.22
N ASN A 100 1.52 1.98 -11.49
CA ASN A 100 2.85 2.46 -11.88
C ASN A 100 3.18 3.86 -11.35
N GLY A 101 2.16 4.66 -11.00
CA GLY A 101 2.30 5.99 -10.42
C GLY A 101 2.04 6.06 -8.91
N VAL A 102 1.76 4.93 -8.26
CA VAL A 102 1.61 4.79 -6.81
C VAL A 102 2.69 3.85 -6.30
N LEU A 103 3.67 4.40 -5.58
CA LEU A 103 4.75 3.58 -5.05
C LEU A 103 4.27 2.74 -3.87
N THR A 104 4.45 1.43 -3.97
CA THR A 104 4.15 0.50 -2.88
C THR A 104 5.43 -0.04 -2.26
N LEU A 105 5.48 -0.07 -0.93
CA LEU A 105 6.60 -0.56 -0.13
C LEU A 105 6.11 -1.63 0.86
N VAL A 106 6.94 -2.64 1.12
CA VAL A 106 6.79 -3.54 2.27
C VAL A 106 8.10 -3.51 3.05
N ASP A 107 8.07 -3.05 4.29
CA ASP A 107 9.24 -2.80 5.14
C ASP A 107 10.32 -1.96 4.44
N GLY A 108 9.89 -0.99 3.62
CA GLY A 108 10.77 -0.12 2.83
C GLY A 108 11.29 -0.72 1.51
N ILE A 109 11.03 -2.00 1.22
CA ILE A 109 11.39 -2.64 -0.06
C ILE A 109 10.31 -2.34 -1.10
N ARG A 110 10.74 -1.83 -2.26
CA ARG A 110 9.86 -1.53 -3.41
C ARG A 110 9.16 -2.79 -3.91
N GLN A 111 7.85 -2.69 -4.09
CA GLN A 111 7.00 -3.74 -4.65
C GLN A 111 6.56 -3.38 -6.06
N GLY A 112 5.99 -4.35 -6.78
CA GLY A 112 5.42 -4.18 -8.11
C GLY A 112 6.23 -4.90 -9.20
N THR A 113 5.49 -5.43 -10.16
CA THR A 113 6.02 -6.28 -11.23
C THR A 113 5.68 -5.80 -12.65
N ASP A 114 5.22 -4.56 -12.78
CA ASP A 114 4.98 -3.92 -14.09
C ASP A 114 3.97 -4.63 -15.01
N THR A 115 2.99 -5.35 -14.45
CA THR A 115 1.88 -5.87 -15.27
C THR A 115 0.55 -5.76 -14.55
N GLY A 116 -0.31 -4.87 -15.00
CA GLY A 116 -1.58 -4.52 -14.39
C GLY A 116 -2.61 -5.65 -14.19
N HIS A 117 -2.38 -6.84 -14.74
CA HIS A 117 -3.29 -7.96 -14.61
C HIS A 117 -2.86 -9.04 -13.63
N ILE A 118 -1.60 -9.03 -13.21
CA ILE A 118 -1.02 -10.04 -12.30
C ILE A 118 -0.15 -9.45 -11.20
N ASP A 119 0.04 -8.14 -11.21
CA ASP A 119 0.73 -7.43 -10.13
C ASP A 119 -0.12 -7.38 -8.87
N SER A 120 0.51 -7.41 -7.71
CA SER A 120 -0.14 -7.29 -6.41
C SER A 120 0.89 -7.06 -5.30
N ILE A 121 0.39 -6.96 -4.08
CA ILE A 121 1.20 -6.91 -2.87
C ILE A 121 1.20 -8.32 -2.27
N PHE A 122 2.30 -9.02 -2.46
CA PHE A 122 2.45 -10.43 -2.09
C PHE A 122 2.88 -10.57 -0.63
N VAL A 123 1.97 -10.26 0.28
CA VAL A 123 2.12 -10.44 1.73
C VAL A 123 0.76 -10.74 2.38
N ASP A 124 0.73 -11.67 3.34
CA ASP A 124 -0.49 -11.97 4.07
C ASP A 124 -0.82 -10.85 5.07
N PRO A 125 -2.08 -10.37 5.15
CA PRO A 125 -2.51 -9.39 6.15
C PRO A 125 -2.17 -9.77 7.60
N LEU A 126 -2.15 -11.06 7.95
CA LEU A 126 -1.77 -11.51 9.30
C LEU A 126 -0.34 -11.11 9.71
N LEU A 127 0.52 -10.83 8.73
CA LEU A 127 1.91 -10.42 8.94
C LEU A 127 2.09 -8.90 8.98
N ILE A 128 1.04 -8.13 8.69
CA ILE A 128 1.08 -6.66 8.61
C ILE A 128 0.62 -6.08 9.95
N LYS A 129 1.39 -5.15 10.51
CA LYS A 129 0.99 -4.40 11.71
C LYS A 129 0.26 -3.11 11.38
N GLN A 130 0.69 -2.43 10.31
CA GLN A 130 0.08 -1.18 9.85
C GLN A 130 0.33 -0.91 8.37
N VAL A 131 -0.48 -0.02 7.81
CA VAL A 131 -0.29 0.53 6.47
C VAL A 131 -0.31 2.04 6.57
N GLU A 132 0.71 2.70 6.01
CA GLU A 132 0.76 4.15 5.87
C GLU A 132 0.47 4.56 4.44
N VAL A 133 -0.43 5.51 4.26
CA VAL A 133 -0.80 6.09 2.97
C VAL A 133 -0.41 7.56 2.98
N VAL A 134 0.52 7.94 2.13
CA VAL A 134 0.93 9.33 1.89
C VAL A 134 0.42 9.76 0.53
N ARG A 135 -0.49 10.76 0.49
CA ARG A 135 -1.12 11.20 -0.75
C ARG A 135 -0.33 12.32 -1.43
N GLY A 136 -0.27 12.28 -2.75
CA GLY A 136 0.43 13.26 -3.59
C GLY A 136 1.91 12.98 -3.80
N PRO A 137 2.61 13.85 -4.56
CA PRO A 137 3.99 13.64 -4.98
C PRO A 137 4.92 13.43 -3.79
N SER A 138 5.58 12.28 -3.75
CA SER A 138 6.46 11.88 -2.65
C SER A 138 7.86 11.44 -3.13
N ALA A 139 8.26 11.87 -4.32
CA ALA A 139 9.54 11.50 -4.90
C ALA A 139 10.76 12.02 -4.11
N LEU A 140 10.62 13.07 -3.31
CA LEU A 140 11.72 13.61 -2.50
C LEU A 140 12.41 12.53 -1.65
N LEU A 141 11.65 11.69 -0.95
CA LEU A 141 12.20 10.62 -0.12
C LEU A 141 12.29 9.27 -0.84
N TYR A 142 11.41 9.06 -1.84
CA TYR A 142 11.20 7.73 -2.42
C TYR A 142 11.57 7.60 -3.90
N GLY A 143 11.87 8.72 -4.59
CA GLY A 143 12.27 8.71 -6.00
C GLY A 143 11.16 8.31 -6.96
N SER A 144 11.53 7.59 -8.03
CA SER A 144 10.64 7.21 -9.13
C SER A 144 9.42 6.41 -8.69
N GLY A 145 8.24 6.75 -9.27
CA GLY A 145 7.00 6.02 -9.09
C GLY A 145 6.02 6.62 -8.06
N ALA A 146 6.44 7.61 -7.26
CA ALA A 146 5.61 8.22 -6.23
C ALA A 146 4.87 9.48 -6.73
N LEU A 147 4.12 9.37 -7.85
CA LEU A 147 3.38 10.48 -8.47
C LEU A 147 2.04 10.75 -7.76
N GLY A 148 1.22 9.72 -7.56
CA GLY A 148 -0.04 9.75 -6.83
C GLY A 148 0.15 9.67 -5.32
N GLY A 149 1.23 9.06 -4.88
CA GLY A 149 1.60 8.89 -3.49
C GLY A 149 2.39 7.62 -3.19
N VAL A 150 2.46 7.29 -1.90
CA VAL A 150 3.13 6.09 -1.37
C VAL A 150 2.15 5.31 -0.51
N VAL A 151 2.16 3.99 -0.64
CA VAL A 151 1.50 3.04 0.27
C VAL A 151 2.57 2.14 0.85
N ALA A 152 2.82 2.26 2.15
CA ALA A 152 3.84 1.51 2.86
C ALA A 152 3.19 0.54 3.86
N TYR A 153 3.53 -0.72 3.72
CA TYR A 153 3.12 -1.79 4.61
C TYR A 153 4.28 -2.12 5.55
N ASP A 154 4.04 -2.06 6.84
CA ASP A 154 4.99 -2.50 7.86
C ASP A 154 4.54 -3.85 8.41
N THR A 155 5.42 -4.83 8.38
CA THR A 155 5.14 -6.14 8.97
C THR A 155 5.45 -6.15 10.47
N VAL A 156 4.86 -7.10 11.20
CA VAL A 156 5.02 -7.22 12.65
C VAL A 156 6.48 -7.45 13.05
N ASP A 157 6.87 -6.90 14.19
CA ASP A 157 8.12 -7.14 14.89
C ASP A 157 7.86 -7.86 16.23
N ALA A 158 8.86 -8.47 16.84
CA ALA A 158 8.71 -9.11 18.15
C ALA A 158 8.21 -8.13 19.21
N SER A 159 8.70 -6.89 19.19
CA SER A 159 8.28 -5.82 20.11
C SER A 159 6.82 -5.39 19.97
N ASP A 160 6.17 -5.62 18.81
CA ASP A 160 4.76 -5.31 18.62
C ASP A 160 3.85 -6.32 19.34
N LEU A 161 4.36 -7.51 19.63
CA LEU A 161 3.65 -8.65 20.19
C LEU A 161 3.92 -8.87 21.68
N LEU A 162 5.10 -8.45 22.16
CA LEU A 162 5.47 -8.60 23.56
C LEU A 162 4.70 -7.66 24.46
N ALA A 163 4.06 -8.20 25.50
CA ALA A 163 3.49 -7.41 26.56
C ALA A 163 4.57 -6.92 27.53
N LYS A 164 4.23 -5.98 28.41
CA LYS A 164 5.15 -5.47 29.43
C LYS A 164 5.64 -6.61 30.32
N ASN A 165 6.97 -6.79 30.40
CA ASN A 165 7.66 -7.86 31.14
C ASN A 165 7.51 -9.28 30.54
N GLU A 166 7.01 -9.42 29.34
CA GLU A 166 7.08 -10.65 28.57
C GLU A 166 8.43 -10.79 27.86
N HIS A 167 8.98 -12.01 27.83
CA HIS A 167 10.23 -12.30 27.12
C HIS A 167 10.01 -13.08 25.82
N GLY A 168 8.83 -13.62 25.62
CA GLY A 168 8.47 -14.35 24.42
C GLY A 168 7.09 -14.94 24.50
N GLY A 169 6.58 -15.34 23.36
CA GLY A 169 5.24 -15.90 23.24
C GLY A 169 5.01 -16.55 21.87
N VAL A 170 3.82 -17.12 21.77
CA VAL A 170 3.32 -17.70 20.50
C VAL A 170 1.91 -17.18 20.28
N ARG A 171 1.63 -16.74 19.06
CA ARG A 171 0.28 -16.40 18.60
C ARG A 171 -0.17 -17.42 17.58
N VAL A 172 -1.37 -17.96 17.76
CA VAL A 172 -2.03 -18.83 16.77
C VAL A 172 -3.31 -18.16 16.31
N THR A 173 -3.54 -18.15 14.99
CA THR A 173 -4.70 -17.50 14.39
C THR A 173 -5.36 -18.45 13.41
N ALA A 174 -6.70 -18.53 13.44
CA ALA A 174 -7.53 -19.20 12.44
C ALA A 174 -8.54 -18.21 11.86
N LEU A 175 -8.81 -18.29 10.57
CA LEU A 175 -9.74 -17.38 9.88
C LEU A 175 -10.54 -18.09 8.79
N GLY A 176 -11.70 -17.51 8.44
CA GLY A 176 -12.54 -17.98 7.34
C GLY A 176 -13.35 -16.86 6.70
N ASN A 177 -13.69 -17.03 5.39
CA ASN A 177 -14.53 -16.11 4.63
C ASN A 177 -15.46 -16.90 3.71
N THR A 178 -16.76 -16.71 3.86
CA THR A 178 -17.78 -17.44 3.10
C THR A 178 -17.90 -16.98 1.64
N ALA A 179 -17.55 -15.72 1.30
CA ALA A 179 -17.59 -15.25 -0.10
C ALA A 179 -16.55 -15.96 -0.97
N GLN A 180 -15.36 -16.17 -0.42
CA GLN A 180 -14.24 -16.79 -1.13
C GLN A 180 -14.14 -18.30 -0.80
N GLN A 181 -15.05 -18.86 0.00
CA GLN A 181 -14.93 -20.23 0.54
C GLN A 181 -13.54 -20.46 1.13
N SER A 182 -13.00 -19.44 1.81
CA SER A 182 -11.62 -19.47 2.26
C SER A 182 -11.48 -19.84 3.72
N GLN A 183 -10.37 -20.50 4.01
CA GLN A 183 -9.88 -20.78 5.35
C GLN A 183 -8.40 -20.42 5.42
N GLY A 184 -7.96 -20.03 6.59
CA GLY A 184 -6.57 -19.66 6.82
C GLY A 184 -6.13 -19.95 8.24
N PHE A 185 -4.81 -20.11 8.37
CA PHE A 185 -4.14 -20.37 9.62
C PHE A 185 -2.85 -19.56 9.69
N GLY A 186 -2.51 -19.06 10.89
CA GLY A 186 -1.26 -18.39 11.17
C GLY A 186 -0.67 -18.84 12.48
N ILE A 187 0.65 -18.91 12.55
CA ILE A 187 1.40 -19.10 13.78
C ILE A 187 2.59 -18.13 13.78
N THR A 188 2.78 -17.45 14.90
CA THR A 188 3.89 -16.51 15.09
C THR A 188 4.54 -16.78 16.44
N ALA A 189 5.81 -17.17 16.41
CA ALA A 189 6.66 -17.25 17.60
C ALA A 189 7.54 -16.01 17.67
N PHE A 190 7.66 -15.40 18.83
CA PHE A 190 8.43 -14.18 19.03
C PHE A 190 9.07 -14.16 20.41
N GLY A 191 10.15 -13.42 20.52
CA GLY A 191 10.83 -13.32 21.81
C GLY A 191 11.93 -12.28 21.81
N GLN A 192 12.37 -11.98 23.02
CA GLN A 192 13.47 -11.09 23.31
C GLN A 192 14.32 -11.69 24.43
N GLN A 193 15.62 -11.71 24.23
CA GLN A 193 16.57 -12.13 25.25
C GLN A 193 17.81 -11.24 25.18
N ASP A 194 18.21 -10.68 26.32
CA ASP A 194 19.37 -9.78 26.45
C ASP A 194 19.33 -8.65 25.40
N ASN A 195 20.27 -8.68 24.49
CA ASN A 195 20.44 -7.71 23.40
C ASN A 195 19.95 -8.23 22.03
N PHE A 196 19.07 -9.21 22.02
CA PHE A 196 18.49 -9.77 20.79
C PHE A 196 16.99 -9.90 20.88
N ASP A 197 16.26 -9.51 19.84
CA ASP A 197 14.87 -9.89 19.63
C ASP A 197 14.65 -10.56 18.29
N GLY A 198 13.62 -11.36 18.21
CA GLY A 198 13.32 -12.08 16.97
C GLY A 198 11.89 -12.58 16.86
N LEU A 199 11.50 -12.81 15.62
CA LEU A 199 10.17 -13.26 15.24
C LEU A 199 10.27 -14.27 14.08
N LEU A 200 9.45 -15.32 14.17
CA LEU A 200 9.20 -16.26 13.08
C LEU A 200 7.69 -16.44 12.92
N ALA A 201 7.15 -16.06 11.76
CA ALA A 201 5.74 -16.17 11.46
C ALA A 201 5.50 -16.98 10.18
N LEU A 202 4.53 -17.89 10.24
CA LEU A 202 4.04 -18.68 9.12
C LEU A 202 2.54 -18.42 8.97
N SER A 203 2.05 -18.19 7.74
CA SER A 203 0.63 -18.21 7.43
C SER A 203 0.35 -19.06 6.20
N ALA A 204 -0.83 -19.67 6.19
CA ALA A 204 -1.35 -20.42 5.06
C ALA A 204 -2.82 -20.07 4.85
N ARG A 205 -3.22 -19.89 3.58
CA ARG A 205 -4.63 -19.68 3.19
C ARG A 205 -4.98 -20.57 2.02
N ASP A 206 -6.19 -21.09 2.06
CA ASP A 206 -6.83 -21.78 0.95
C ASP A 206 -8.10 -21.01 0.59
N LYS A 207 -8.29 -20.70 -0.69
CA LYS A 207 -9.43 -19.94 -1.23
C LYS A 207 -10.04 -20.72 -2.37
N GLY A 208 -11.36 -20.72 -2.45
CA GLY A 208 -12.11 -21.35 -3.53
C GLY A 208 -12.90 -20.34 -4.37
N THR A 209 -14.00 -20.85 -4.94
CA THR A 209 -14.90 -20.05 -5.77
C THR A 209 -15.40 -18.82 -5.05
N THR A 210 -15.21 -17.65 -5.66
CA THR A 210 -15.66 -16.37 -5.11
C THR A 210 -17.12 -16.10 -5.48
N ARG A 211 -17.94 -15.75 -4.48
CA ARG A 211 -19.32 -15.29 -4.65
C ARG A 211 -19.36 -13.76 -4.70
N TYR A 212 -19.81 -13.22 -5.81
CA TYR A 212 -20.01 -11.79 -6.04
C TYR A 212 -21.44 -11.33 -5.72
N GLY A 213 -21.66 -10.02 -5.61
CA GLY A 213 -22.96 -9.43 -5.39
C GLY A 213 -23.98 -9.84 -6.46
N GLY A 214 -25.21 -10.17 -6.03
CA GLY A 214 -26.25 -10.72 -6.91
C GLY A 214 -26.11 -12.22 -7.19
N GLY A 215 -25.29 -12.94 -6.42
CA GLY A 215 -25.20 -14.42 -6.43
C GLY A 215 -24.32 -15.02 -7.53
N TYR A 216 -23.68 -14.21 -8.36
CA TYR A 216 -22.74 -14.67 -9.37
C TYR A 216 -21.49 -15.31 -8.70
N ARG A 217 -20.93 -16.33 -9.31
CA ARG A 217 -19.73 -17.04 -8.81
C ARG A 217 -18.67 -17.17 -9.90
N ALA A 218 -17.41 -16.98 -9.55
CA ALA A 218 -16.29 -17.27 -10.43
C ALA A 218 -15.25 -18.13 -9.71
N GLN A 219 -14.66 -19.05 -10.45
CA GLN A 219 -13.54 -19.85 -9.96
C GLN A 219 -12.36 -18.93 -9.63
N ASN A 220 -11.82 -19.09 -8.44
CA ASN A 220 -10.66 -18.35 -7.96
C ASN A 220 -9.95 -19.18 -6.88
N ASP A 221 -9.55 -20.39 -7.26
CA ASP A 221 -8.93 -21.33 -6.32
C ASP A 221 -7.48 -20.92 -6.11
N GLU A 222 -7.10 -20.66 -4.86
CA GLU A 222 -5.75 -20.20 -4.49
C GLU A 222 -5.28 -20.93 -3.22
N THR A 223 -4.04 -21.42 -3.24
CA THR A 223 -3.34 -21.87 -2.04
C THR A 223 -2.12 -20.97 -1.83
N ILE A 224 -2.10 -20.26 -0.70
CA ILE A 224 -1.10 -19.23 -0.38
C ILE A 224 -0.35 -19.65 0.87
N ILE A 225 0.98 -19.54 0.83
CA ILE A 225 1.87 -19.76 2.00
C ILE A 225 2.79 -18.55 2.14
N ASN A 226 2.94 -18.06 3.36
CA ASN A 226 3.87 -16.99 3.71
C ASN A 226 4.76 -17.41 4.87
N LEU A 227 6.02 -16.96 4.81
CA LEU A 227 6.97 -17.03 5.90
C LEU A 227 7.59 -15.64 6.09
N LEU A 228 7.66 -15.19 7.33
CA LEU A 228 8.38 -13.98 7.75
C LEU A 228 9.32 -14.35 8.90
N SER A 229 10.59 -14.00 8.76
CA SER A 229 11.58 -14.09 9.83
C SER A 229 12.23 -12.73 10.00
N LYS A 230 12.25 -12.22 11.22
CA LYS A 230 12.94 -10.98 11.60
C LYS A 230 13.82 -11.21 12.82
N GLY A 231 14.93 -10.50 12.88
CA GLY A 231 15.81 -10.48 14.04
C GLY A 231 16.50 -9.13 14.17
N ARG A 232 16.64 -8.65 15.40
CA ARG A 232 17.41 -7.45 15.74
C ARG A 232 18.44 -7.78 16.81
N TRP A 233 19.63 -7.35 16.57
CA TRP A 233 20.73 -7.43 17.52
C TRP A 233 21.13 -6.01 17.95
N PHE A 234 20.90 -5.69 19.20
CA PHE A 234 21.34 -4.46 19.85
C PHE A 234 22.79 -4.69 20.31
N ILE A 235 23.75 -4.36 19.42
CA ILE A 235 25.19 -4.60 19.66
C ILE A 235 25.62 -3.82 20.91
N ASP A 236 25.15 -2.59 21.01
CA ASP A 236 25.23 -1.68 22.15
C ASP A 236 24.13 -0.63 22.10
N ASP A 237 24.11 0.36 22.99
CA ASP A 237 23.08 1.42 23.08
C ASP A 237 22.99 2.30 21.83
N SER A 238 23.99 2.29 20.96
CA SER A 238 24.09 3.11 19.77
C SER A 238 24.00 2.32 18.48
N ASN A 239 24.27 1.02 18.52
CA ASN A 239 24.45 0.18 17.34
C ASN A 239 23.42 -0.94 17.28
N THR A 240 22.61 -0.97 16.23
CA THR A 240 21.62 -2.03 15.98
C THR A 240 21.82 -2.64 14.59
N LEU A 241 21.85 -3.97 14.53
CA LEU A 241 21.83 -4.73 13.28
C LEU A 241 20.53 -5.50 13.19
N SER A 242 19.77 -5.31 12.10
CA SER A 242 18.49 -6.00 11.86
C SER A 242 18.54 -6.80 10.58
N GLY A 243 17.99 -8.01 10.59
CA GLY A 243 17.83 -8.86 9.42
C GLY A 243 16.39 -9.27 9.22
N GLN A 244 15.97 -9.39 7.96
CA GLN A 244 14.63 -9.83 7.59
C GLN A 244 14.68 -10.75 6.37
N LEU A 245 13.88 -11.82 6.43
CA LEU A 245 13.59 -12.71 5.31
C LEU A 245 12.08 -12.86 5.17
N ARG A 246 11.57 -12.74 3.95
CA ARG A 246 10.17 -12.96 3.63
C ARG A 246 10.05 -13.89 2.42
N TYR A 247 9.13 -14.84 2.52
CA TYR A 247 8.78 -15.74 1.43
C TYR A 247 7.26 -15.75 1.26
N TYR A 248 6.80 -15.63 0.02
CA TYR A 248 5.41 -15.77 -0.40
C TYR A 248 5.33 -16.76 -1.54
N HIS A 249 4.36 -17.67 -1.49
CA HIS A 249 4.07 -18.59 -2.56
C HIS A 249 2.57 -18.74 -2.75
N ASN A 250 2.11 -18.66 -3.99
CA ASN A 250 0.70 -18.78 -4.36
C ASN A 250 0.58 -19.68 -5.58
N ASN A 251 -0.20 -20.76 -5.46
CA ASN A 251 -0.70 -21.56 -6.57
C ASN A 251 -2.16 -21.21 -6.80
N ALA A 252 -2.49 -20.73 -7.99
CA ALA A 252 -3.81 -20.25 -8.33
C ALA A 252 -4.37 -20.90 -9.58
N GLN A 253 -5.68 -21.23 -9.56
CA GLN A 253 -6.45 -21.56 -10.75
C GLN A 253 -7.55 -20.49 -10.92
N GLN A 254 -7.39 -19.61 -11.89
CA GLN A 254 -8.14 -18.38 -12.01
C GLN A 254 -8.57 -18.14 -13.46
N PRO A 255 -9.71 -17.45 -13.71
CA PRO A 255 -10.05 -17.01 -15.06
C PRO A 255 -8.92 -16.15 -15.64
N LYS A 256 -8.64 -16.30 -16.93
CA LYS A 256 -7.65 -15.48 -17.63
C LYS A 256 -8.01 -14.00 -17.54
N ASP A 257 -9.27 -13.68 -17.77
CA ASP A 257 -9.82 -12.34 -17.70
C ASP A 257 -10.93 -12.26 -16.63
N PRO A 258 -10.69 -11.63 -15.48
CA PRO A 258 -11.67 -11.53 -14.41
C PRO A 258 -12.84 -10.59 -14.75
N GLN A 259 -12.67 -9.65 -15.69
CA GLN A 259 -13.75 -8.76 -16.14
C GLN A 259 -14.79 -9.54 -16.94
N LEU A 260 -14.38 -10.59 -17.65
CA LEU A 260 -15.24 -11.49 -18.39
C LEU A 260 -15.76 -12.66 -17.54
N ALA A 261 -15.43 -12.71 -16.27
CA ALA A 261 -15.87 -13.79 -15.38
C ALA A 261 -17.41 -13.95 -15.34
N ASN A 262 -18.17 -12.90 -15.57
CA ASN A 262 -19.63 -12.94 -15.70
C ASN A 262 -20.13 -13.66 -16.98
N ASN A 263 -19.25 -13.94 -17.92
CA ASN A 263 -19.60 -14.54 -19.18
C ASN A 263 -18.55 -15.59 -19.53
N PRO A 264 -18.63 -16.80 -18.95
CA PRO A 264 -17.66 -17.86 -19.23
C PRO A 264 -17.75 -18.22 -20.71
N THR A 265 -16.80 -17.74 -21.48
CA THR A 265 -16.61 -18.12 -22.87
C THR A 265 -15.49 -19.15 -22.96
N PRO A 266 -15.43 -19.98 -24.00
CA PRO A 266 -14.28 -20.87 -24.24
C PRO A 266 -12.94 -20.15 -24.29
N ALA A 267 -12.94 -18.83 -24.50
CA ALA A 267 -11.75 -17.98 -24.52
C ALA A 267 -11.30 -17.51 -23.12
N ASN A 268 -12.15 -17.60 -22.11
CA ASN A 268 -11.85 -17.22 -20.73
C ASN A 268 -11.53 -18.44 -19.85
N VAL A 269 -10.67 -19.29 -20.34
CA VAL A 269 -10.29 -20.54 -19.68
C VAL A 269 -9.49 -20.26 -18.40
N ALA A 270 -9.70 -21.08 -17.39
CA ALA A 270 -8.90 -21.03 -16.16
C ALA A 270 -7.41 -21.16 -16.46
N THR A 271 -6.63 -20.29 -15.88
CA THR A 271 -5.16 -20.27 -15.99
C THR A 271 -4.58 -20.76 -14.68
N ASN A 272 -3.70 -21.76 -14.75
CA ASN A 272 -2.90 -22.17 -13.61
C ASN A 272 -1.71 -21.21 -13.50
N ARG A 273 -1.61 -20.52 -12.35
CA ARG A 273 -0.55 -19.53 -12.08
C ARG A 273 0.16 -19.86 -10.78
N THR A 274 1.48 -19.80 -10.82
CA THR A 274 2.33 -19.86 -9.63
C THR A 274 3.04 -18.52 -9.49
N THR A 275 2.91 -17.90 -8.32
CA THR A 275 3.62 -16.68 -7.97
C THR A 275 4.48 -16.94 -6.74
N THR A 276 5.76 -16.63 -6.83
CA THR A 276 6.70 -16.76 -5.71
C THR A 276 7.42 -15.44 -5.53
N GLN A 277 7.44 -14.92 -4.29
CA GLN A 277 8.26 -13.77 -3.93
C GLN A 277 9.19 -14.13 -2.78
N LYS A 278 10.43 -13.64 -2.88
CA LYS A 278 11.47 -13.78 -1.86
C LYS A 278 12.09 -12.41 -1.62
N ASP A 279 12.09 -11.95 -0.39
CA ASP A 279 12.75 -10.72 0.02
C ASP A 279 13.76 -11.02 1.10
N ALA A 280 14.88 -10.30 1.04
CA ALA A 280 15.90 -10.28 2.07
C ALA A 280 16.34 -8.83 2.32
N GLN A 281 16.53 -8.48 3.57
CA GLN A 281 16.97 -7.16 3.97
C GLN A 281 17.94 -7.26 5.15
N LEU A 282 18.96 -6.43 5.10
CA LEU A 282 19.88 -6.19 6.22
C LEU A 282 19.94 -4.69 6.47
N THR A 283 19.72 -4.28 7.71
CA THR A 283 19.74 -2.88 8.12
C THR A 283 20.69 -2.72 9.29
N TYR A 284 21.64 -1.80 9.16
CA TYR A 284 22.47 -1.33 10.24
C TYR A 284 22.09 0.10 10.59
N GLN A 285 21.88 0.35 11.88
CA GLN A 285 21.58 1.67 12.41
C GLN A 285 22.63 2.06 13.45
N TYR A 286 23.16 3.28 13.32
CA TYR A 286 24.03 3.91 14.29
C TYR A 286 23.38 5.20 14.78
N HIS A 287 22.98 5.22 16.06
CA HIS A 287 22.27 6.33 16.70
C HIS A 287 22.78 6.55 18.13
N PRO A 288 23.93 7.21 18.30
CA PRO A 288 24.46 7.52 19.62
C PRO A 288 23.62 8.58 20.34
N SER A 289 23.29 8.36 21.60
CA SER A 289 22.41 9.24 22.38
C SER A 289 23.01 10.61 22.68
N ASP A 290 24.31 10.75 22.64
CA ASP A 290 25.10 11.99 22.90
C ASP A 290 25.31 12.84 21.64
N MET A 291 24.94 12.32 20.45
CA MET A 291 25.18 12.98 19.16
C MET A 291 23.87 13.13 18.35
N SER A 292 23.07 14.16 18.61
CA SER A 292 21.82 14.42 17.91
C SER A 292 21.94 14.64 16.39
N TRP A 293 23.15 14.83 15.88
CA TRP A 293 23.45 15.02 14.46
C TRP A 293 23.71 13.70 13.71
N ILE A 294 23.75 12.54 14.40
CA ILE A 294 23.89 11.22 13.79
C ILE A 294 22.70 10.34 14.19
N ASN A 295 21.94 9.92 13.19
CA ASN A 295 21.05 8.76 13.19
C ASN A 295 21.16 8.14 11.81
N LEU A 296 22.25 7.38 11.64
CA LEU A 296 22.64 6.79 10.37
C LEU A 296 21.95 5.44 10.20
N LYS A 297 21.24 5.25 9.09
CA LYS A 297 20.63 3.99 8.69
C LYS A 297 21.20 3.56 7.34
N THR A 298 21.78 2.38 7.29
CA THR A 298 22.25 1.72 6.07
C THR A 298 21.41 0.48 5.83
N GLN A 299 20.84 0.35 4.65
CA GLN A 299 19.93 -0.73 4.29
C GLN A 299 20.38 -1.36 2.98
N ALA A 300 20.64 -2.66 2.98
CA ALA A 300 20.80 -3.47 1.78
C ALA A 300 19.59 -4.38 1.63
N TYR A 301 19.04 -4.45 0.40
CA TYR A 301 17.83 -5.25 0.15
C TYR A 301 17.88 -6.00 -1.17
N TYR A 302 17.16 -7.11 -1.21
CA TYR A 302 16.91 -7.93 -2.37
C TYR A 302 15.45 -8.33 -2.40
N SER A 303 14.82 -8.26 -3.57
CA SER A 303 13.46 -8.77 -3.83
C SER A 303 13.45 -9.51 -5.16
N GLU A 304 12.89 -10.71 -5.19
CA GLU A 304 12.71 -11.52 -6.38
C GLU A 304 11.24 -11.92 -6.48
N VAL A 305 10.61 -11.63 -7.60
CA VAL A 305 9.26 -12.09 -7.93
C VAL A 305 9.34 -12.97 -9.16
N ASP A 306 8.90 -14.22 -9.04
CA ASP A 306 8.76 -15.19 -10.13
C ASP A 306 7.28 -15.48 -10.35
N ILE A 307 6.78 -15.28 -11.56
CA ILE A 307 5.39 -15.54 -11.94
C ILE A 307 5.39 -16.45 -13.14
N ASN A 308 4.77 -17.62 -12.99
CA ASN A 308 4.62 -18.62 -14.03
C ASN A 308 3.14 -18.91 -14.27
N ALA A 309 2.70 -18.86 -15.51
CA ALA A 309 1.34 -19.12 -15.92
C ALA A 309 1.28 -20.19 -17.01
N LYS A 310 0.41 -21.16 -16.86
CA LYS A 310 0.16 -22.18 -17.86
C LYS A 310 -1.26 -22.04 -18.40
N THR A 311 -1.36 -21.68 -19.66
CA THR A 311 -2.64 -21.64 -20.38
C THR A 311 -2.77 -22.85 -21.29
N GLN A 312 -4.00 -23.34 -21.51
CA GLN A 312 -4.24 -24.46 -22.44
C GLN A 312 -3.89 -24.10 -23.89
N GLN A 313 -3.96 -22.82 -24.25
CA GLN A 313 -3.76 -22.35 -25.62
C GLN A 313 -2.33 -21.95 -25.96
N LYS A 314 -1.55 -21.44 -24.99
CA LYS A 314 -0.22 -20.86 -25.22
C LYS A 314 0.93 -21.62 -24.54
N GLY A 315 0.62 -22.69 -23.80
CA GLY A 315 1.63 -23.39 -23.02
C GLY A 315 2.07 -22.59 -21.78
N PHE A 316 3.36 -22.58 -21.51
CA PHE A 316 3.93 -21.99 -20.30
C PHE A 316 4.49 -20.60 -20.59
N GLU A 317 4.03 -19.59 -19.86
CA GLU A 317 4.57 -18.23 -19.87
C GLU A 317 5.07 -17.88 -18.48
N GLY A 318 6.27 -17.34 -18.37
CA GLY A 318 6.80 -16.95 -17.07
C GLY A 318 7.78 -15.80 -17.14
N ARG A 319 7.98 -15.14 -15.99
CA ARG A 319 8.94 -14.07 -15.83
C ARG A 319 9.51 -14.05 -14.43
N GLU A 320 10.72 -13.58 -14.34
CA GLU A 320 11.42 -13.27 -13.11
C GLU A 320 11.73 -11.78 -13.10
N GLN A 321 11.45 -11.11 -11.99
CA GLN A 321 11.88 -9.73 -11.73
C GLN A 321 12.69 -9.70 -10.44
N LYS A 322 13.91 -9.16 -10.52
CA LYS A 322 14.80 -8.95 -9.38
C LYS A 322 15.00 -7.46 -9.15
N THR A 323 14.88 -7.04 -7.90
CA THR A 323 15.20 -5.68 -7.45
C THR A 323 16.18 -5.78 -6.29
N TYR A 324 17.30 -5.08 -6.39
CA TYR A 324 18.30 -5.07 -5.31
C TYR A 324 18.98 -3.71 -5.24
N GLY A 325 19.29 -3.29 -4.04
CA GLY A 325 19.87 -1.98 -3.81
C GLY A 325 20.46 -1.78 -2.44
N ILE A 326 21.10 -0.62 -2.31
CA ILE A 326 21.65 -0.12 -1.05
C ILE A 326 21.16 1.32 -0.88
N LYS A 327 20.62 1.61 0.30
CA LYS A 327 20.18 2.93 0.74
C LYS A 327 20.98 3.33 1.98
N LEU A 328 21.49 4.56 1.98
CA LEU A 328 22.14 5.21 3.12
C LEU A 328 21.36 6.48 3.44
N GLU A 329 20.96 6.67 4.70
CA GLU A 329 20.22 7.84 5.15
C GLU A 329 20.73 8.25 6.54
N ASN A 330 20.98 9.55 6.71
CA ASN A 330 21.25 10.11 8.02
C ASN A 330 20.19 11.13 8.41
N ARG A 331 19.86 11.18 9.68
CA ARG A 331 18.96 12.17 10.28
C ARG A 331 19.72 12.96 11.33
N THR A 332 19.68 14.28 11.19
CA THR A 332 20.36 15.22 12.06
C THR A 332 19.34 16.10 12.74
N GLN A 333 19.32 16.11 14.06
CA GLN A 333 18.47 17.01 14.85
C GLN A 333 19.30 18.15 15.42
N LEU A 334 18.99 19.39 15.05
CA LEU A 334 19.64 20.60 15.51
C LEU A 334 18.64 21.42 16.33
N THR A 335 18.61 21.16 17.62
CA THR A 335 17.64 21.78 18.54
C THR A 335 18.22 22.97 19.30
N THR A 336 19.51 23.23 19.18
CA THR A 336 20.22 24.28 19.93
C THR A 336 20.21 25.65 19.29
N TYR A 337 19.74 25.78 18.03
CA TYR A 337 19.64 27.06 17.36
C TYR A 337 18.56 27.95 18.00
N PRO A 338 18.85 29.26 18.21
CA PRO A 338 17.96 30.14 18.98
C PRO A 338 16.62 30.40 18.32
N PHE A 339 16.53 30.39 16.99
CA PHE A 339 15.32 30.81 16.26
C PHE A 339 14.48 29.62 15.74
N ALA A 340 15.08 28.46 15.52
CA ALA A 340 14.42 27.30 14.94
C ALA A 340 15.05 25.99 15.39
N ALA A 341 14.22 24.94 15.46
CA ALA A 341 14.68 23.55 15.51
C ALA A 341 14.65 22.99 14.08
N HIS A 342 15.71 22.24 13.71
CA HIS A 342 15.86 21.62 12.40
C HIS A 342 15.94 20.11 12.54
N ALA A 343 15.24 19.39 11.65
CA ALA A 343 15.41 17.94 11.47
C ALA A 343 15.78 17.69 10.00
N LEU A 344 17.09 17.53 9.78
CA LEU A 344 17.65 17.27 8.45
C LEU A 344 17.60 15.78 8.15
N THR A 345 17.06 15.40 6.99
CA THR A 345 17.11 14.04 6.45
C THR A 345 17.81 14.09 5.11
N TYR A 346 18.93 13.36 5.00
CA TYR A 346 19.72 13.31 3.76
C TYR A 346 20.29 11.94 3.52
N GLY A 347 20.51 11.61 2.26
CA GLY A 347 20.99 10.29 1.92
C GLY A 347 21.19 10.05 0.44
N GLY A 348 21.45 8.79 0.12
CA GLY A 348 21.59 8.29 -1.24
C GLY A 348 21.08 6.86 -1.37
N GLU A 349 20.65 6.50 -2.58
CA GLU A 349 20.21 5.15 -2.92
C GLU A 349 20.71 4.77 -4.30
N ILE A 350 21.20 3.54 -4.43
CA ILE A 350 21.49 2.91 -5.72
C ILE A 350 20.72 1.60 -5.74
N TYR A 351 19.90 1.40 -6.77
CA TYR A 351 19.22 0.11 -6.97
C TYR A 351 19.11 -0.24 -8.44
N LYS A 352 18.93 -1.55 -8.69
CA LYS A 352 18.73 -2.12 -10.02
C LYS A 352 17.51 -3.01 -10.03
N GLN A 353 16.69 -2.83 -11.05
CA GLN A 353 15.59 -3.70 -11.44
C GLN A 353 15.98 -4.49 -12.68
N LYS A 354 15.85 -5.81 -12.67
CA LYS A 354 16.13 -6.67 -13.79
C LYS A 354 14.94 -7.56 -14.07
N GLN A 355 14.44 -7.57 -15.30
CA GLN A 355 13.40 -8.48 -15.77
C GLN A 355 14.02 -9.52 -16.72
N SER A 356 13.68 -10.78 -16.49
CA SER A 356 14.09 -11.89 -17.34
C SER A 356 12.85 -12.73 -17.67
N PRO A 357 12.52 -12.94 -18.95
CA PRO A 357 11.48 -13.87 -19.34
C PRO A 357 11.95 -15.30 -19.04
N SER A 358 11.06 -16.15 -18.53
CA SER A 358 11.22 -17.59 -18.57
C SER A 358 10.39 -18.14 -19.74
N ALA A 359 10.74 -19.29 -20.29
CA ALA A 359 10.25 -19.92 -21.52
C ALA A 359 8.94 -19.35 -22.12
N ASN A 360 8.95 -18.99 -23.39
CA ASN A 360 7.82 -18.52 -24.21
C ASN A 360 7.13 -17.22 -23.76
N ALA A 361 7.76 -16.43 -22.90
CA ALA A 361 7.21 -15.19 -22.39
C ALA A 361 7.56 -13.98 -23.26
N GLU A 362 7.05 -13.95 -24.48
CA GLU A 362 7.22 -12.82 -25.41
C GLU A 362 6.71 -11.48 -24.81
N SER A 363 5.72 -11.55 -23.88
CA SER A 363 5.12 -10.38 -23.22
C SER A 363 6.03 -9.69 -22.19
N PHE A 364 7.19 -10.28 -21.85
CA PHE A 364 8.09 -9.79 -20.81
C PHE A 364 9.51 -9.63 -21.35
N PRO A 365 9.82 -8.50 -22.00
CA PRO A 365 11.14 -8.29 -22.60
C PRO A 365 12.25 -8.36 -21.54
N LYS A 366 13.40 -8.95 -21.93
CA LYS A 366 14.61 -8.93 -21.11
C LYS A 366 15.19 -7.53 -21.08
N ALA A 367 15.25 -6.93 -19.93
CA ALA A 367 15.85 -5.61 -19.74
C ALA A 367 16.22 -5.35 -18.30
N ASP A 368 17.02 -4.34 -18.06
CA ASP A 368 17.30 -3.83 -16.73
C ASP A 368 17.25 -2.29 -16.68
N ILE A 369 16.85 -1.79 -15.50
CA ILE A 369 16.87 -0.37 -15.17
C ILE A 369 17.69 -0.17 -13.90
N ARG A 370 18.68 0.75 -13.95
CA ARG A 370 19.47 1.15 -12.80
C ARG A 370 19.08 2.56 -12.39
N PHE A 371 18.97 2.78 -11.07
CA PHE A 371 18.72 4.08 -10.46
C PHE A 371 19.85 4.45 -9.52
N MET A 372 20.21 5.74 -9.51
CA MET A 372 21.13 6.35 -8.57
C MET A 372 20.57 7.70 -8.15
N SER A 373 20.58 7.99 -6.86
CA SER A 373 19.94 9.18 -6.32
C SER A 373 20.58 9.70 -5.05
N GLY A 374 20.36 11.00 -4.77
CA GLY A 374 20.71 11.66 -3.54
C GLY A 374 19.67 12.72 -3.17
N TRP A 375 19.41 12.91 -1.89
CA TRP A 375 18.40 13.87 -1.40
C TRP A 375 18.85 14.58 -0.14
N LEU A 376 18.21 15.73 0.08
CA LEU A 376 18.29 16.52 1.31
C LEU A 376 16.91 17.11 1.58
N GLN A 377 16.42 16.96 2.84
CA GLN A 377 15.22 17.59 3.36
C GLN A 377 15.54 18.24 4.70
N ASP A 378 14.98 19.41 4.93
CA ASP A 378 14.95 20.08 6.23
C ASP A 378 13.50 20.27 6.69
N GLU A 379 13.20 19.80 7.89
CA GLU A 379 11.98 20.12 8.63
C GLU A 379 12.36 21.14 9.71
N MET A 380 11.92 22.38 9.50
CA MET A 380 12.23 23.50 10.39
C MET A 380 11.00 23.91 11.17
N THR A 381 11.10 24.01 12.48
CA THR A 381 10.03 24.53 13.35
C THR A 381 10.56 25.77 14.06
N LEU A 382 9.88 26.91 13.86
CA LEU A 382 10.21 28.17 14.53
C LEU A 382 9.83 28.10 16.02
N ARG A 383 10.60 28.77 16.89
CA ARG A 383 10.38 28.67 18.35
C ARG A 383 9.36 29.65 18.87
N ASP A 384 9.43 30.90 18.37
CA ASP A 384 8.63 32.00 18.90
C ASP A 384 7.30 32.23 18.16
N VAL A 385 7.11 31.47 17.05
CA VAL A 385 5.90 31.54 16.25
C VAL A 385 5.50 30.12 15.83
N PRO A 386 4.22 29.80 15.80
CA PRO A 386 3.72 28.44 15.52
C PRO A 386 3.77 28.12 14.02
N ILE A 387 4.94 28.22 13.41
CA ILE A 387 5.16 27.98 11.99
C ILE A 387 6.21 26.89 11.81
N SER A 388 5.89 25.92 10.96
CA SER A 388 6.82 24.86 10.53
C SER A 388 6.95 24.85 9.01
N PHE A 389 8.15 24.51 8.54
CA PHE A 389 8.48 24.38 7.12
C PHE A 389 9.03 22.98 6.84
N ILE A 390 8.76 22.48 5.64
CA ILE A 390 9.46 21.33 5.07
C ILE A 390 9.99 21.77 3.71
N VAL A 391 11.30 21.71 3.52
CA VAL A 391 11.94 22.05 2.25
C VAL A 391 12.94 20.98 1.89
N GLY A 392 12.94 20.55 0.64
CA GLY A 392 13.90 19.54 0.22
C GLY A 392 13.98 19.39 -1.29
N THR A 393 15.03 18.70 -1.71
CA THR A 393 15.27 18.37 -3.11
C THR A 393 15.95 17.01 -3.24
N ARG A 394 15.67 16.34 -4.34
CA ARG A 394 16.27 15.06 -4.72
C ARG A 394 16.70 15.11 -6.17
N PHE A 395 17.86 14.56 -6.44
CA PHE A 395 18.35 14.24 -7.77
C PHE A 395 18.28 12.74 -8.00
N ASP A 396 17.69 12.33 -9.12
CA ASP A 396 17.63 10.95 -9.59
C ASP A 396 18.21 10.86 -11.00
N LYS A 397 19.05 9.85 -11.23
CA LYS A 397 19.49 9.42 -12.55
C LYS A 397 19.10 7.98 -12.76
N TYR A 398 18.49 7.67 -13.91
CA TYR A 398 18.24 6.30 -14.30
C TYR A 398 18.79 5.98 -15.67
N SER A 399 19.11 4.71 -15.90
CA SER A 399 19.51 4.17 -17.20
C SER A 399 18.83 2.82 -17.41
N SER A 400 18.31 2.60 -18.62
CA SER A 400 17.69 1.35 -19.04
C SER A 400 18.50 0.71 -20.17
N GLN A 401 18.68 -0.60 -20.08
CA GLN A 401 19.42 -1.41 -21.05
C GLN A 401 18.54 -2.56 -21.54
N ASN A 402 18.56 -2.76 -22.86
CA ASN A 402 17.83 -3.84 -23.54
C ASN A 402 18.68 -4.36 -24.71
N ASP A 403 18.65 -5.67 -24.97
CA ASP A 403 19.48 -6.31 -26.00
C ASP A 403 19.13 -5.89 -27.45
N ARG A 404 17.95 -5.22 -27.68
CA ARG A 404 17.43 -4.88 -29.03
C ARG A 404 17.42 -3.39 -29.34
N TYR A 405 17.56 -2.52 -28.35
CA TYR A 405 17.43 -1.07 -28.46
C TYR A 405 18.62 -0.38 -27.81
N ASP A 406 18.89 0.84 -28.21
CA ASP A 406 19.95 1.66 -27.62
C ASP A 406 19.70 1.92 -26.13
N ASP A 407 20.77 2.05 -25.36
CA ASP A 407 20.72 2.40 -23.95
C ASP A 407 20.06 3.78 -23.76
N ILE A 408 19.14 3.86 -22.82
CA ILE A 408 18.42 5.08 -22.49
C ILE A 408 18.88 5.56 -21.12
N SER A 409 19.10 6.86 -20.98
CA SER A 409 19.35 7.48 -19.69
C SER A 409 18.66 8.84 -19.58
N ALA A 410 18.18 9.16 -18.38
CA ALA A 410 17.68 10.47 -18.04
C ALA A 410 17.91 10.78 -16.56
N ASP A 411 17.88 12.07 -16.25
CA ASP A 411 17.96 12.59 -14.89
C ASP A 411 16.75 13.48 -14.57
N LYS A 412 16.43 13.58 -13.29
CA LYS A 412 15.31 14.38 -12.78
C LYS A 412 15.64 14.98 -11.42
N TRP A 413 15.22 16.22 -11.25
CA TRP A 413 15.12 16.86 -9.95
C TRP A 413 13.66 16.82 -9.48
N SER A 414 13.46 16.54 -8.20
CA SER A 414 12.17 16.58 -7.53
C SER A 414 12.31 17.38 -6.25
N SER A 415 11.59 18.49 -6.16
CA SER A 415 11.64 19.39 -5.02
C SER A 415 10.29 19.44 -4.30
N LYS A 416 10.34 19.72 -3.00
CA LYS A 416 9.17 19.90 -2.13
C LYS A 416 9.39 21.12 -1.25
N GLY A 417 8.34 21.93 -1.11
CA GLY A 417 8.26 23.01 -0.15
C GLY A 417 6.88 22.98 0.50
N ALA A 418 6.82 23.07 1.83
CA ALA A 418 5.57 23.12 2.55
C ALA A 418 5.70 24.05 3.77
N VAL A 419 4.61 24.70 4.14
CA VAL A 419 4.50 25.50 5.34
C VAL A 419 3.20 25.19 6.05
N SER A 420 3.25 25.05 7.36
CA SER A 420 2.08 24.96 8.23
C SER A 420 2.15 26.01 9.33
N ILE A 421 0.99 26.53 9.69
CA ILE A 421 0.79 27.52 10.75
C ILE A 421 -0.29 26.97 11.67
N THR A 422 -0.02 26.97 12.98
CA THR A 422 -0.98 26.61 14.03
C THR A 422 -1.26 27.86 14.91
N PRO A 423 -2.04 28.82 14.41
CA PRO A 423 -2.23 30.10 15.10
C PRO A 423 -2.93 29.95 16.46
N THR A 424 -3.63 28.84 16.66
CA THR A 424 -4.25 28.40 17.91
C THR A 424 -4.11 26.89 18.03
N ASP A 425 -4.27 26.32 19.21
CA ASP A 425 -4.15 24.88 19.46
C ASP A 425 -5.18 24.04 18.69
N TRP A 426 -6.31 24.64 18.31
CA TRP A 426 -7.40 23.97 17.61
C TRP A 426 -7.40 24.17 16.08
N LEU A 427 -6.52 25.05 15.51
CA LEU A 427 -6.50 25.36 14.08
C LEU A 427 -5.12 25.20 13.48
N MET A 428 -5.01 24.39 12.44
CA MET A 428 -3.85 24.30 11.57
C MET A 428 -4.24 24.74 10.14
N LEU A 429 -3.41 25.56 9.52
CA LEU A 429 -3.47 25.92 8.10
C LEU A 429 -2.18 25.52 7.42
N TYR A 430 -2.24 24.98 6.20
CA TYR A 430 -1.04 24.64 5.48
C TYR A 430 -1.15 24.84 3.97
N THR A 431 -0.01 24.99 3.33
CA THR A 431 0.14 24.86 1.89
C THR A 431 1.42 24.09 1.56
N SER A 432 1.38 23.33 0.48
CA SER A 432 2.55 22.62 -0.02
C SER A 432 2.62 22.65 -1.54
N TYR A 433 3.85 22.58 -2.04
CA TYR A 433 4.18 22.32 -3.44
C TYR A 433 5.16 21.17 -3.50
N ALA A 434 4.86 20.15 -4.29
CA ALA A 434 5.72 18.99 -4.42
C ALA A 434 5.78 18.52 -5.89
N GLN A 435 6.95 18.01 -6.28
CA GLN A 435 7.22 17.45 -7.60
C GLN A 435 7.52 15.95 -7.45
N ALA A 436 7.14 15.19 -8.47
CA ALA A 436 7.54 13.80 -8.60
C ALA A 436 7.74 13.43 -10.07
N PHE A 437 8.39 12.30 -10.27
CA PHE A 437 8.56 11.70 -11.59
C PHE A 437 8.44 10.18 -11.54
N ARG A 438 8.26 9.58 -12.71
CA ARG A 438 8.29 8.14 -12.91
C ARG A 438 9.07 7.84 -14.19
N ALA A 439 10.09 6.99 -14.10
CA ALA A 439 10.72 6.41 -15.27
C ALA A 439 9.70 5.48 -15.98
N PRO A 440 9.69 5.41 -17.32
CA PRO A 440 8.94 4.38 -18.02
C PRO A 440 9.36 2.99 -17.57
N THR A 441 8.41 2.07 -17.51
CA THR A 441 8.69 0.69 -17.12
C THR A 441 9.26 -0.12 -18.27
N ILE A 442 9.82 -1.30 -17.97
CA ILE A 442 10.36 -2.21 -18.99
C ILE A 442 9.27 -2.64 -19.96
N GLY A 443 8.07 -2.94 -19.45
CA GLY A 443 6.93 -3.34 -20.28
C GLY A 443 6.42 -2.21 -21.18
N GLU A 444 6.34 -0.98 -20.66
CA GLU A 444 5.94 0.19 -21.45
C GLU A 444 6.90 0.49 -22.61
N MET A 445 8.21 0.31 -22.40
CA MET A 445 9.23 0.61 -23.40
C MET A 445 9.44 -0.48 -24.44
N TYR A 446 9.42 -1.75 -24.03
CA TYR A 446 10.01 -2.83 -24.84
C TYR A 446 9.07 -3.99 -25.17
N ASN A 447 7.82 -4.01 -24.70
CA ASN A 447 6.88 -5.10 -25.00
C ASN A 447 6.54 -5.14 -26.50
N ASP A 448 6.72 -6.30 -27.13
CA ASP A 448 6.43 -6.56 -28.56
C ASP A 448 5.51 -7.78 -28.78
N ALA A 449 4.96 -8.33 -27.72
CA ALA A 449 4.15 -9.55 -27.75
C ALA A 449 2.76 -9.35 -28.37
N LYS A 450 2.14 -10.46 -28.74
CA LYS A 450 0.72 -10.52 -29.06
C LYS A 450 -0.10 -10.07 -27.86
N HIS A 451 -0.95 -9.05 -28.04
CA HIS A 451 -1.84 -8.55 -27.03
C HIS A 451 -3.15 -9.34 -27.02
N PHE A 452 -3.92 -9.28 -28.11
CA PHE A 452 -5.18 -10.02 -28.26
C PHE A 452 -5.55 -10.22 -29.74
N ASP A 453 -6.44 -11.17 -30.00
CA ASP A 453 -7.12 -11.29 -31.28
C ASP A 453 -8.31 -10.34 -31.28
N ALA A 454 -8.40 -9.48 -32.29
CA ALA A 454 -9.50 -8.53 -32.37
C ALA A 454 -10.86 -9.25 -32.46
N PRO A 455 -11.88 -8.83 -31.71
CA PRO A 455 -13.16 -9.52 -31.63
C PRO A 455 -14.05 -9.26 -32.87
N PHE A 456 -13.55 -8.62 -33.92
CA PHE A 456 -14.30 -8.25 -35.12
C PHE A 456 -13.77 -9.00 -36.35
N PRO A 457 -14.65 -9.57 -37.20
CA PRO A 457 -14.24 -10.19 -38.47
C PRO A 457 -13.44 -9.21 -39.33
N GLY A 458 -12.28 -9.66 -39.82
CA GLY A 458 -11.41 -8.86 -40.70
C GLY A 458 -10.50 -7.85 -39.99
N ALA A 459 -10.59 -7.71 -38.68
CA ALA A 459 -9.63 -6.91 -37.93
C ALA A 459 -8.34 -7.68 -37.69
N PRO A 460 -7.15 -7.04 -37.77
CA PRO A 460 -5.88 -7.71 -37.56
C PRO A 460 -5.69 -8.11 -36.09
N THR A 461 -4.87 -9.16 -35.86
CA THR A 461 -4.38 -9.45 -34.50
C THR A 461 -3.64 -8.23 -33.94
N ASN A 462 -3.90 -7.89 -32.70
CA ASN A 462 -3.30 -6.76 -32.01
C ASN A 462 -1.99 -7.20 -31.31
N TYR A 463 -0.92 -6.46 -31.59
CA TYR A 463 0.40 -6.67 -30.97
C TYR A 463 0.82 -5.44 -30.18
N TRP A 464 1.54 -5.64 -29.09
CA TRP A 464 2.28 -4.56 -28.44
C TRP A 464 3.34 -4.02 -29.38
N ARG A 465 3.46 -2.70 -29.44
CA ARG A 465 4.47 -2.01 -30.20
C ARG A 465 5.42 -1.29 -29.25
N PRO A 466 6.71 -1.65 -29.24
CA PRO A 466 7.70 -1.00 -28.39
C PRO A 466 7.77 0.51 -28.61
N ASN A 467 8.04 1.24 -27.53
CA ASN A 467 8.32 2.68 -27.57
C ASN A 467 9.49 3.04 -26.65
N PRO A 468 10.74 2.76 -27.06
CA PRO A 468 11.92 3.09 -26.26
C PRO A 468 12.12 4.60 -26.07
N ASN A 469 11.45 5.45 -26.86
CA ASN A 469 11.55 6.92 -26.78
C ASN A 469 10.56 7.56 -25.79
N LEU A 470 9.92 6.76 -24.95
CA LEU A 470 9.04 7.28 -23.89
C LEU A 470 9.81 8.22 -22.96
N LYS A 471 9.23 9.40 -22.75
CA LYS A 471 9.75 10.35 -21.77
C LYS A 471 9.29 9.98 -20.36
N PRO A 472 10.12 10.27 -19.34
CA PRO A 472 9.67 10.15 -17.95
C PRO A 472 8.45 11.00 -17.71
N GLU A 473 7.44 10.38 -17.09
CA GLU A 473 6.26 11.09 -16.60
C GLU A 473 6.65 11.96 -15.42
N THR A 474 6.17 13.20 -15.38
CA THR A 474 6.44 14.15 -14.29
C THR A 474 5.15 14.84 -13.85
N ASN A 475 5.09 15.20 -12.57
CA ASN A 475 4.02 16.06 -12.09
C ASN A 475 4.50 17.10 -11.08
N SER A 476 3.65 18.10 -10.89
CA SER A 476 3.75 19.05 -9.79
C SER A 476 2.37 19.24 -9.18
N THR A 477 2.28 19.17 -7.86
CA THR A 477 1.03 19.36 -7.12
C THR A 477 1.17 20.53 -6.16
N THR A 478 0.19 21.40 -6.18
CA THR A 478 -0.03 22.39 -5.12
C THR A 478 -1.20 21.90 -4.27
N GLU A 479 -1.02 21.91 -2.95
CA GLU A 479 -2.03 21.52 -1.99
C GLU A 479 -2.24 22.64 -0.97
N TYR A 480 -3.50 22.90 -0.63
CA TYR A 480 -3.93 23.81 0.43
C TYR A 480 -4.82 23.05 1.37
N GLY A 481 -4.55 23.13 2.66
CA GLY A 481 -5.33 22.40 3.63
C GLY A 481 -5.49 23.14 4.95
N PHE A 482 -6.45 22.64 5.72
CA PHE A 482 -6.68 23.06 7.09
C PHE A 482 -7.01 21.86 7.97
N GLY A 483 -6.75 22.00 9.26
CA GLY A 483 -7.10 21.02 10.28
C GLY A 483 -7.75 21.70 11.48
N PHE A 484 -8.77 21.05 12.04
CA PHE A 484 -9.38 21.39 13.31
C PHE A 484 -9.17 20.28 14.30
N GLN A 485 -8.77 20.62 15.51
CA GLN A 485 -8.66 19.69 16.64
C GLN A 485 -9.34 20.30 17.87
N PHE A 486 -10.26 19.55 18.45
CA PHE A 486 -10.96 19.99 19.66
C PHE A 486 -10.91 18.83 20.67
N ASP A 487 -10.51 19.16 21.90
CA ASP A 487 -10.60 18.28 23.05
C ASP A 487 -11.78 18.71 23.91
N ASP A 488 -12.41 17.75 24.59
CA ASP A 488 -13.55 17.99 25.50
C ASP A 488 -14.73 18.76 24.86
N LEU A 489 -15.04 18.46 23.58
CA LEU A 489 -16.05 19.20 22.80
C LEU A 489 -17.49 18.79 23.17
N LEU A 490 -17.79 17.49 23.22
CA LEU A 490 -19.12 16.93 23.49
C LEU A 490 -19.18 16.21 24.84
N SER A 491 -18.06 15.69 25.30
CA SER A 491 -17.94 14.98 26.57
C SER A 491 -16.51 15.09 27.11
N ASN A 492 -16.34 14.96 28.44
CA ASN A 492 -14.99 14.95 29.01
C ASN A 492 -14.13 13.82 28.42
N ASN A 493 -12.92 14.15 28.03
CA ASN A 493 -11.94 13.27 27.37
C ASN A 493 -12.37 12.77 25.98
N ASP A 494 -13.18 13.52 25.25
CA ASP A 494 -13.33 13.29 23.82
C ASP A 494 -12.32 14.10 23.01
N ASN A 495 -12.10 13.69 21.77
CA ASN A 495 -11.24 14.38 20.81
C ASN A 495 -11.89 14.33 19.44
N LEU A 496 -12.02 15.49 18.80
CA LEU A 496 -12.45 15.63 17.41
C LEU A 496 -11.31 16.18 16.58
N LYS A 497 -10.90 15.46 15.53
CA LYS A 497 -9.96 15.92 14.52
C LYS A 497 -10.62 15.97 13.16
N ILE A 498 -10.50 17.07 12.45
CA ILE A 498 -10.95 17.22 11.05
C ILE A 498 -9.77 17.76 10.25
N LYS A 499 -9.44 17.11 9.14
CA LYS A 499 -8.42 17.57 8.20
C LYS A 499 -8.97 17.56 6.79
N ALA A 500 -8.80 18.66 6.07
CA ALA A 500 -9.24 18.78 4.69
C ALA A 500 -8.16 19.42 3.82
N ALA A 501 -8.04 18.93 2.59
CA ALA A 501 -7.10 19.45 1.62
C ALA A 501 -7.71 19.53 0.22
N HIS A 502 -7.42 20.62 -0.47
CA HIS A 502 -7.61 20.76 -1.91
C HIS A 502 -6.27 20.60 -2.61
N PHE A 503 -6.21 19.75 -3.61
CA PHE A 503 -5.01 19.56 -4.43
C PHE A 503 -5.27 19.89 -5.90
N ASN A 504 -4.22 20.38 -6.58
CA ASN A 504 -4.19 20.60 -8.02
C ASN A 504 -2.86 20.11 -8.58
N THR A 505 -2.92 19.10 -9.43
CA THR A 505 -1.77 18.42 -10.05
C THR A 505 -1.71 18.76 -11.53
N ARG A 506 -0.54 19.19 -11.98
CA ARG A 506 -0.19 19.36 -13.40
C ARG A 506 0.78 18.26 -13.80
N ALA A 507 0.31 17.31 -14.60
CA ALA A 507 1.12 16.23 -15.15
C ALA A 507 1.65 16.60 -16.54
N LYS A 508 2.89 16.21 -16.84
CA LYS A 508 3.52 16.30 -18.15
C LYS A 508 4.03 14.95 -18.57
N ASP A 509 3.95 14.69 -19.87
CA ASP A 509 4.39 13.44 -20.48
C ASP A 509 3.75 12.22 -19.80
N TYR A 510 2.46 12.36 -19.37
CA TYR A 510 1.67 11.30 -18.72
C TYR A 510 1.64 10.07 -19.63
N ILE A 511 2.06 8.90 -19.12
CA ILE A 511 2.13 7.68 -19.90
C ILE A 511 0.77 6.98 -19.88
N ASP A 512 0.18 6.81 -21.05
CA ASP A 512 -1.10 6.13 -21.27
C ASP A 512 -0.94 5.09 -22.38
N THR A 513 -1.93 4.21 -22.50
CA THR A 513 -1.96 3.13 -23.49
C THR A 513 -2.91 3.46 -24.62
N ASP A 514 -2.37 3.56 -25.83
CA ASP A 514 -3.14 3.67 -27.07
C ASP A 514 -3.44 2.27 -27.64
N VAL A 515 -4.71 1.94 -27.79
CA VAL A 515 -5.18 0.65 -28.34
C VAL A 515 -5.78 0.86 -29.73
N ALA A 516 -4.95 0.74 -30.75
CA ALA A 516 -5.32 0.90 -32.14
C ALA A 516 -5.80 -0.43 -32.76
N ILE A 517 -7.04 -0.85 -32.45
CA ILE A 517 -7.58 -2.18 -32.81
C ILE A 517 -7.53 -2.45 -34.31
N PHE A 518 -7.91 -1.46 -35.16
CA PHE A 518 -7.96 -1.65 -36.62
C PHE A 518 -6.59 -1.56 -37.28
N GLN A 519 -5.62 -0.94 -36.59
CA GLN A 519 -4.23 -0.90 -37.05
C GLN A 519 -3.41 -2.09 -36.51
N GLY A 520 -4.00 -2.89 -35.63
CA GLY A 520 -3.39 -4.11 -35.09
C GLY A 520 -2.26 -3.87 -34.08
N TYR A 521 -2.27 -2.74 -33.38
CA TYR A 521 -1.24 -2.48 -32.36
C TYR A 521 -1.81 -1.86 -31.09
N THR A 522 -1.10 -2.07 -30.00
CA THR A 522 -1.22 -1.36 -28.74
C THR A 522 0.14 -0.77 -28.39
N GLN A 523 0.21 0.49 -27.97
CA GLN A 523 1.46 1.17 -27.66
C GLN A 523 1.33 2.08 -26.45
N SER A 524 2.33 2.09 -25.58
CA SER A 524 2.45 3.11 -24.54
C SER A 524 2.93 4.43 -25.16
N THR A 525 2.23 5.53 -24.85
CA THR A 525 2.48 6.86 -25.41
C THR A 525 2.46 7.93 -24.34
N ASN A 526 3.13 9.06 -24.59
CA ASN A 526 3.06 10.20 -23.67
C ASN A 526 1.92 11.15 -24.06
N ILE A 527 0.97 11.39 -23.13
CA ILE A 527 0.03 12.51 -23.19
C ILE A 527 0.79 13.78 -22.76
N PRO A 528 0.85 14.83 -23.59
CA PRO A 528 1.73 15.98 -23.30
C PRO A 528 1.41 16.70 -22.00
N ARG A 529 0.13 16.84 -21.65
CA ARG A 529 -0.32 17.53 -20.43
C ARG A 529 -1.66 17.00 -19.94
N ALA A 530 -1.73 16.72 -18.64
CA ALA A 530 -2.97 16.41 -17.95
C ALA A 530 -3.11 17.28 -16.68
N THR A 531 -4.34 17.53 -16.27
CA THR A 531 -4.64 18.24 -15.01
C THR A 531 -5.55 17.36 -14.16
N ILE A 532 -5.18 17.18 -12.88
CA ILE A 532 -5.94 16.41 -11.89
C ILE A 532 -6.13 17.27 -10.66
N TRP A 533 -7.36 17.36 -10.13
CA TRP A 533 -7.66 18.16 -8.94
C TRP A 533 -8.75 17.53 -8.10
N GLY A 534 -8.81 17.91 -6.84
CA GLY A 534 -9.82 17.33 -5.96
C GLY A 534 -9.72 17.79 -4.52
N TRP A 535 -10.52 17.12 -3.69
CA TRP A 535 -10.59 17.29 -2.25
C TRP A 535 -10.44 15.95 -1.54
N ASP A 536 -9.64 15.97 -0.47
CA ASP A 536 -9.56 14.91 0.53
C ASP A 536 -10.02 15.50 1.87
N ILE A 537 -10.96 14.84 2.54
CA ILE A 537 -11.49 15.26 3.84
C ILE A 537 -11.52 14.05 4.76
N GLU A 538 -10.94 14.17 5.94
CA GLU A 538 -10.95 13.14 6.98
C GLU A 538 -11.40 13.75 8.31
N MET A 539 -12.29 13.06 9.02
CA MET A 539 -12.72 13.38 10.37
C MET A 539 -12.56 12.15 11.25
N ASN A 540 -12.00 12.33 12.41
CA ASN A 540 -11.93 11.32 13.46
C ASN A 540 -12.49 11.91 14.75
N TYR A 541 -13.51 11.28 15.32
CA TYR A 541 -14.04 11.58 16.63
C TYR A 541 -13.85 10.39 17.54
N GLN A 542 -13.30 10.61 18.71
CA GLN A 542 -13.08 9.59 19.73
C GLN A 542 -13.67 10.03 21.05
N SER A 543 -14.41 9.12 21.68
CA SER A 543 -14.92 9.27 23.03
C SER A 543 -14.87 7.94 23.78
N LYS A 544 -15.19 7.95 25.07
CA LYS A 544 -15.34 6.69 25.84
C LYS A 544 -16.53 5.84 25.39
N PHE A 545 -17.50 6.44 24.68
CA PHE A 545 -18.75 5.76 24.28
C PHE A 545 -18.68 5.18 22.87
N PHE A 546 -18.01 5.87 21.95
CA PHE A 546 -17.84 5.44 20.57
C PHE A 546 -16.68 6.19 19.91
N SER A 547 -16.16 5.61 18.83
CA SER A 547 -15.35 6.33 17.86
C SER A 547 -16.07 6.40 16.51
N TRP A 548 -15.91 7.52 15.82
CA TRP A 548 -16.52 7.75 14.51
C TRP A 548 -15.51 8.34 13.55
N ASP A 549 -15.23 7.62 12.48
CA ASP A 549 -14.38 8.05 11.37
C ASP A 549 -15.26 8.37 10.17
N LEU A 550 -15.01 9.52 9.55
CA LEU A 550 -15.63 9.92 8.30
C LEU A 550 -14.54 10.34 7.33
N ALA A 551 -14.61 9.85 6.10
CA ALA A 551 -13.65 10.25 5.09
C ALA A 551 -14.34 10.42 3.72
N TYR A 552 -13.99 11.49 3.00
CA TYR A 552 -14.54 11.83 1.69
C TYR A 552 -13.44 12.17 0.72
N ASN A 553 -13.55 11.65 -0.50
CA ASN A 553 -12.68 12.01 -1.62
C ASN A 553 -13.51 12.47 -2.83
N HIS A 554 -13.05 13.54 -3.45
CA HIS A 554 -13.51 14.04 -4.75
C HIS A 554 -12.30 14.24 -5.65
N THR A 555 -12.21 13.55 -6.75
CA THR A 555 -11.11 13.70 -7.72
C THR A 555 -11.67 13.83 -9.13
N LYS A 556 -11.13 14.78 -9.88
CA LYS A 556 -11.37 14.99 -11.31
C LYS A 556 -10.04 15.09 -12.06
N GLY A 557 -10.06 14.70 -13.32
CA GLY A 557 -8.86 14.85 -14.16
C GLY A 557 -9.19 14.76 -15.63
N LYS A 558 -8.39 15.46 -16.42
CA LYS A 558 -8.56 15.49 -17.87
C LYS A 558 -7.21 15.61 -18.60
N ASP A 559 -7.17 15.04 -19.76
CA ASP A 559 -6.17 15.39 -20.80
C ASP A 559 -6.48 16.81 -21.29
N ASN A 560 -5.49 17.70 -21.26
CA ASN A 560 -5.68 19.10 -21.62
C ASN A 560 -5.83 19.34 -23.14
N ALA A 561 -5.42 18.38 -23.97
CA ALA A 561 -5.55 18.48 -25.41
C ALA A 561 -6.91 18.01 -25.94
N SER A 562 -7.35 16.84 -25.47
CA SER A 562 -8.59 16.20 -25.91
C SER A 562 -9.80 16.51 -25.05
N ASN A 563 -9.62 17.03 -23.82
CA ASN A 563 -10.61 17.12 -22.73
C ASN A 563 -11.20 15.75 -22.33
N ALA A 564 -10.58 14.64 -22.74
CA ALA A 564 -10.97 13.30 -22.29
C ALA A 564 -10.72 13.13 -20.78
N SER A 565 -11.60 12.40 -20.11
CA SER A 565 -11.42 12.07 -18.70
C SER A 565 -10.24 11.12 -18.51
N ILE A 566 -9.43 11.32 -17.47
CA ILE A 566 -8.42 10.37 -17.01
C ILE A 566 -9.15 9.14 -16.46
N THR A 567 -8.86 7.96 -16.99
CA THR A 567 -9.63 6.74 -16.74
C THR A 567 -9.30 6.04 -15.42
N SER A 568 -8.16 6.37 -14.81
CA SER A 568 -7.73 5.87 -13.50
C SER A 568 -8.30 6.66 -12.31
N ILE A 569 -9.22 7.60 -12.56
CA ILE A 569 -9.86 8.39 -11.51
C ILE A 569 -11.08 7.66 -10.97
N GLU A 570 -11.12 7.55 -9.64
CA GLU A 570 -12.24 6.97 -8.91
C GLU A 570 -13.41 7.94 -8.78
N PRO A 571 -14.66 7.44 -8.74
CA PRO A 571 -15.82 8.25 -8.39
C PRO A 571 -15.73 8.82 -6.97
N ASP A 572 -16.43 9.93 -6.73
CA ASP A 572 -16.60 10.51 -5.40
C ASP A 572 -17.06 9.44 -4.40
N THR A 573 -16.34 9.27 -3.32
CA THR A 573 -16.62 8.23 -2.31
C THR A 573 -16.61 8.83 -0.92
N LEU A 574 -17.65 8.48 -0.14
CA LEU A 574 -17.77 8.75 1.29
C LEU A 574 -17.69 7.42 2.03
N THR A 575 -16.81 7.34 3.03
CA THR A 575 -16.76 6.23 3.98
C THR A 575 -17.08 6.74 5.37
N SER A 576 -17.93 6.02 6.10
CA SER A 576 -18.27 6.29 7.50
C SER A 576 -18.10 5.01 8.30
N ARG A 577 -17.33 5.07 9.37
CA ARG A 577 -17.08 3.95 10.29
C ARG A 577 -17.44 4.36 11.71
N LEU A 578 -18.21 3.51 12.38
CA LEU A 578 -18.63 3.69 13.76
C LEU A 578 -18.23 2.45 14.56
N ASP A 579 -17.48 2.66 15.64
CA ASP A 579 -17.08 1.64 16.60
C ASP A 579 -17.66 1.96 17.98
N ILE A 580 -18.34 1.01 18.64
CA ILE A 580 -19.01 1.17 19.92
C ILE A 580 -18.53 0.08 20.87
N PRO A 581 -17.76 0.42 21.91
CA PRO A 581 -17.45 -0.54 22.99
C PRO A 581 -18.73 -0.86 23.77
N VAL A 582 -18.97 -2.14 24.03
CA VAL A 582 -20.13 -2.57 24.81
C VAL A 582 -19.80 -2.40 26.31
N PRO A 583 -20.56 -1.58 27.06
CA PRO A 583 -20.24 -1.29 28.45
C PRO A 583 -20.14 -2.55 29.32
N ASN A 584 -19.14 -2.57 30.21
CA ASN A 584 -18.88 -3.67 31.15
C ASN A 584 -18.67 -5.04 30.49
N SER A 585 -18.11 -5.05 29.28
CA SER A 585 -17.80 -6.27 28.56
C SER A 585 -16.54 -6.10 27.71
N ASP A 586 -15.97 -7.20 27.26
CA ASP A 586 -14.81 -7.27 26.35
C ASP A 586 -15.22 -7.19 24.86
N PHE A 587 -16.47 -6.82 24.58
CA PHE A 587 -17.00 -6.73 23.23
C PHE A 587 -17.02 -5.31 22.70
N SER A 588 -16.82 -5.17 21.39
CA SER A 588 -17.16 -3.98 20.63
C SER A 588 -17.97 -4.35 19.39
N VAL A 589 -18.89 -3.48 19.00
CA VAL A 589 -19.67 -3.61 17.79
C VAL A 589 -19.39 -2.44 16.88
N GLY A 590 -19.48 -2.65 15.58
CA GLY A 590 -19.27 -1.56 14.66
C GLY A 590 -19.97 -1.73 13.33
N TRP A 591 -19.97 -0.63 12.61
CA TRP A 591 -20.52 -0.50 11.26
C TRP A 591 -19.58 0.30 10.40
N VAL A 592 -19.46 -0.10 9.13
CA VAL A 592 -18.85 0.73 8.10
C VAL A 592 -19.76 0.81 6.88
N GLY A 593 -19.99 2.03 6.41
CA GLY A 593 -20.71 2.32 5.17
C GLY A 593 -19.79 2.97 4.16
N GLN A 594 -19.76 2.44 2.94
CA GLN A 594 -19.08 3.05 1.80
C GLN A 594 -20.10 3.45 0.74
N PHE A 595 -20.11 4.73 0.39
CA PHE A 595 -21.07 5.32 -0.54
C PHE A 595 -20.32 5.96 -1.70
N THR A 596 -20.48 5.40 -2.89
CA THR A 596 -19.83 5.85 -4.11
C THR A 596 -20.85 6.45 -5.05
N LYS A 597 -20.57 7.66 -5.54
CA LYS A 597 -21.44 8.40 -6.43
C LYS A 597 -21.43 7.83 -7.84
N LYS A 598 -22.57 7.91 -8.54
CA LYS A 598 -22.63 7.72 -9.99
C LYS A 598 -21.68 8.69 -10.69
N THR A 599 -20.90 8.21 -11.65
CA THR A 599 -19.94 9.01 -12.40
C THR A 599 -20.07 8.79 -13.89
N ASP A 600 -19.92 9.88 -14.65
CA ASP A 600 -19.88 9.88 -16.10
C ASP A 600 -18.43 10.13 -16.56
N PHE A 601 -17.94 9.29 -17.46
CA PHE A 601 -16.62 9.43 -18.08
C PHE A 601 -16.78 9.75 -19.54
N THR A 602 -16.10 10.81 -19.99
CA THR A 602 -16.00 11.11 -21.43
C THR A 602 -14.78 10.39 -21.98
N LYS A 603 -14.99 9.46 -22.88
CA LYS A 603 -13.96 8.80 -23.70
C LYS A 603 -14.15 9.18 -25.15
N HIS A 604 -13.10 9.09 -25.94
CA HIS A 604 -13.21 9.22 -27.40
C HIS A 604 -13.32 7.83 -28.02
N ASP A 605 -14.25 7.68 -28.97
CA ASP A 605 -14.35 6.47 -29.77
C ASP A 605 -13.22 6.40 -30.81
N ARG A 606 -13.18 5.31 -31.59
CA ARG A 606 -12.20 5.08 -32.66
C ARG A 606 -12.16 6.18 -33.76
N PHE A 607 -13.18 7.03 -33.84
CA PHE A 607 -13.26 8.15 -34.77
C PHE A 607 -13.02 9.50 -34.08
N ASN A 608 -12.43 9.48 -32.89
CA ASN A 608 -12.21 10.64 -32.02
C ASN A 608 -13.48 11.40 -31.62
N ARG A 609 -14.65 10.72 -31.62
CA ARG A 609 -15.91 11.30 -31.20
C ARG A 609 -16.09 11.06 -29.69
N PRO A 610 -16.53 12.07 -28.91
CA PRO A 610 -16.76 11.88 -27.49
C PRO A 610 -17.90 10.87 -27.25
N THR A 611 -17.65 9.89 -26.41
CA THR A 611 -18.62 8.92 -25.92
C THR A 611 -18.70 9.00 -24.42
N ASN A 612 -19.90 9.04 -23.85
CA ASN A 612 -20.10 9.06 -22.42
C ASN A 612 -20.31 7.64 -21.90
N ARG A 613 -19.45 7.21 -20.98
CA ARG A 613 -19.60 5.96 -20.25
C ARG A 613 -20.05 6.27 -18.82
N GLN A 614 -21.06 5.57 -18.33
CA GLN A 614 -21.58 5.75 -16.99
C GLN A 614 -21.14 4.61 -16.08
N GLN A 615 -20.72 4.93 -14.88
CA GLN A 615 -20.55 4.00 -13.78
C GLN A 615 -21.63 4.26 -12.73
N ALA A 616 -22.42 3.24 -12.41
CA ALA A 616 -23.48 3.34 -11.41
C ALA A 616 -22.86 3.56 -10.01
N GLY A 617 -23.47 4.44 -9.24
CA GLY A 617 -23.17 4.59 -7.83
C GLY A 617 -23.66 3.39 -6.99
N TYR A 618 -23.09 3.23 -5.80
CA TYR A 618 -23.47 2.18 -4.88
C TYR A 618 -23.31 2.59 -3.42
N GLY A 619 -24.02 1.88 -2.52
CA GLY A 619 -23.81 1.91 -1.09
C GLY A 619 -23.61 0.50 -0.59
N VAL A 620 -22.54 0.27 0.16
CA VAL A 620 -22.22 -1.02 0.79
C VAL A 620 -22.09 -0.82 2.30
N ASN A 621 -22.62 -1.76 3.07
CA ASN A 621 -22.61 -1.70 4.53
C ASN A 621 -22.08 -3.02 5.08
N ASP A 622 -21.10 -2.90 5.96
CA ASP A 622 -20.52 -4.00 6.70
C ASP A 622 -20.78 -3.78 8.20
N PHE A 623 -21.09 -4.85 8.92
CA PHE A 623 -21.26 -4.86 10.38
C PHE A 623 -20.26 -5.81 11.01
N TYR A 624 -19.78 -5.50 12.19
CA TYR A 624 -18.83 -6.36 12.87
C TYR A 624 -19.00 -6.39 14.38
N LEU A 625 -18.54 -7.49 14.95
CA LEU A 625 -18.40 -7.72 16.38
C LEU A 625 -16.96 -8.14 16.65
N ARG A 626 -16.32 -7.54 17.64
CA ARG A 626 -14.97 -7.90 18.08
C ARG A 626 -15.01 -8.20 19.59
N TYR A 627 -14.34 -9.25 19.97
CA TYR A 627 -14.08 -9.64 21.35
C TYR A 627 -12.57 -9.57 21.59
N GLU A 628 -12.16 -8.93 22.67
CA GLU A 628 -10.77 -8.85 23.12
C GLU A 628 -10.70 -9.26 24.57
N GLY A 629 -10.32 -10.51 24.81
CA GLY A 629 -10.43 -11.18 26.10
C GLY A 629 -9.60 -10.52 27.20
N SER A 630 -10.18 -10.42 28.37
CA SER A 630 -9.55 -9.96 29.60
C SER A 630 -9.49 -11.08 30.65
N ALA A 631 -8.82 -10.84 31.76
CA ALA A 631 -8.67 -11.78 32.90
C ALA A 631 -8.17 -13.17 32.44
N SER A 632 -8.98 -14.22 32.62
CA SER A 632 -8.65 -15.61 32.26
C SER A 632 -8.58 -15.87 30.74
N LEU A 633 -9.10 -14.96 29.91
CA LEU A 633 -9.10 -15.03 28.46
C LEU A 633 -8.17 -13.99 27.83
N THR A 634 -7.29 -13.38 28.62
CA THR A 634 -6.25 -12.48 28.08
C THR A 634 -5.49 -13.16 26.95
N GLY A 635 -5.28 -12.44 25.85
CA GLY A 635 -4.66 -12.97 24.63
C GLY A 635 -5.62 -13.55 23.61
N LEU A 636 -6.91 -13.80 23.96
CA LEU A 636 -7.92 -14.22 23.00
C LEU A 636 -8.53 -13.02 22.29
N THR A 637 -8.45 -13.02 20.96
CA THR A 637 -9.14 -12.07 20.10
C THR A 637 -10.06 -12.83 19.13
N THR A 638 -11.31 -12.38 19.01
CA THR A 638 -12.26 -12.93 18.03
C THR A 638 -12.93 -11.80 17.27
N SER A 639 -12.93 -11.87 15.95
CA SER A 639 -13.55 -10.89 15.06
C SER A 639 -14.56 -11.58 14.15
N LEU A 640 -15.79 -11.05 14.09
CA LEU A 640 -16.86 -11.47 13.19
C LEU A 640 -17.25 -10.29 12.32
N VAL A 641 -17.31 -10.47 11.00
CA VAL A 641 -17.72 -9.43 10.04
C VAL A 641 -18.83 -9.98 9.16
N LEU A 642 -19.92 -9.24 9.05
CA LEU A 642 -20.95 -9.42 8.03
C LEU A 642 -20.70 -8.39 6.93
N GLY A 643 -19.93 -8.77 5.91
CA GLY A 643 -19.58 -7.92 4.79
C GLY A 643 -20.70 -7.86 3.74
N ASN A 644 -20.86 -6.68 3.10
CA ASN A 644 -21.90 -6.39 2.14
C ASN A 644 -23.26 -6.94 2.60
N ALA A 645 -23.70 -6.55 3.79
CA ALA A 645 -24.83 -7.15 4.52
C ALA A 645 -26.14 -7.20 3.69
N PHE A 646 -26.31 -6.25 2.78
CA PHE A 646 -27.51 -6.15 1.92
C PHE A 646 -27.35 -6.81 0.53
N ASP A 647 -26.27 -7.57 0.31
CA ASP A 647 -25.95 -8.26 -0.95
C ASP A 647 -25.97 -7.35 -2.18
N LYS A 648 -25.46 -6.13 -2.02
CA LYS A 648 -25.39 -5.14 -3.10
C LYS A 648 -24.52 -5.66 -4.24
N LYS A 649 -25.05 -5.70 -5.44
CA LYS A 649 -24.26 -5.93 -6.67
C LYS A 649 -23.59 -4.63 -7.06
N TYR A 650 -22.25 -4.62 -7.06
CA TYR A 650 -21.45 -3.45 -7.42
C TYR A 650 -20.13 -3.85 -8.06
N TYR A 651 -19.46 -2.88 -8.66
CA TYR A 651 -18.23 -3.07 -9.43
C TYR A 651 -17.22 -1.99 -9.03
N SER A 652 -15.93 -2.33 -9.06
CA SER A 652 -14.87 -1.32 -8.99
C SER A 652 -14.90 -0.42 -10.24
N SER A 653 -14.16 0.67 -10.22
CA SER A 653 -13.98 1.57 -11.38
C SER A 653 -13.42 0.85 -12.61
N ALA A 654 -12.59 -0.17 -12.42
CA ALA A 654 -12.09 -1.03 -13.48
C ALA A 654 -13.16 -1.99 -14.06
N GLY A 655 -14.40 -2.00 -13.52
CA GLY A 655 -15.48 -2.88 -13.95
C GLY A 655 -15.40 -4.30 -13.38
N ILE A 656 -14.59 -4.51 -12.33
CA ILE A 656 -14.45 -5.81 -11.67
C ILE A 656 -15.60 -6.00 -10.68
N PRO A 657 -16.35 -7.13 -10.72
CA PRO A 657 -17.40 -7.41 -9.76
C PRO A 657 -16.80 -7.55 -8.35
N GLN A 658 -17.53 -7.10 -7.33
CA GLN A 658 -17.10 -7.12 -5.94
C GLN A 658 -17.89 -8.17 -5.15
N GLU A 659 -17.30 -8.61 -3.99
CA GLU A 659 -17.90 -9.65 -3.15
C GLU A 659 -19.34 -9.34 -2.76
N GLY A 660 -20.18 -10.37 -2.81
CA GLY A 660 -21.54 -10.34 -2.29
C GLY A 660 -21.56 -10.42 -0.76
N ARG A 661 -22.76 -10.51 -0.18
CA ARG A 661 -22.90 -10.70 1.27
C ARG A 661 -22.08 -11.90 1.72
N ASN A 662 -21.27 -11.67 2.77
CA ASN A 662 -20.35 -12.68 3.29
C ASN A 662 -20.22 -12.58 4.81
N ALA A 663 -19.81 -13.67 5.42
CA ALA A 663 -19.38 -13.71 6.80
C ALA A 663 -17.88 -14.00 6.85
N LYS A 664 -17.14 -13.20 7.62
CA LYS A 664 -15.73 -13.42 7.91
C LYS A 664 -15.58 -13.67 9.40
N VAL A 665 -14.69 -14.57 9.76
CA VAL A 665 -14.37 -14.90 11.14
C VAL A 665 -12.86 -14.96 11.32
N LEU A 666 -12.38 -14.45 12.45
CA LEU A 666 -11.01 -14.63 12.91
C LEU A 666 -11.06 -15.00 14.40
N VAL A 667 -10.27 -15.98 14.79
CA VAL A 667 -9.97 -16.32 16.19
C VAL A 667 -8.45 -16.37 16.31
N SER A 668 -7.91 -15.60 17.25
CA SER A 668 -6.49 -15.55 17.56
C SER A 668 -6.27 -15.71 19.05
N TYR A 669 -5.28 -16.48 19.42
CA TYR A 669 -4.85 -16.62 20.80
C TYR A 669 -3.34 -16.45 20.91
N GLN A 670 -2.92 -15.62 21.86
CA GLN A 670 -1.52 -15.36 22.18
C GLN A 670 -1.25 -15.72 23.64
N TRP A 671 -0.19 -16.46 23.90
CA TRP A 671 0.27 -16.81 25.24
C TRP A 671 1.76 -16.63 25.38
#